data_92e325b00ec6646400eb183c82d3b058
#
_entry.id   92e325b00ec6646400eb183c82d3b058
#
_cell.length_a   1.000
_cell.length_b   1.000
_cell.length_c   1.000
_cell.angle_alpha   90.00
_cell.angle_beta   90.00
_cell.angle_gamma   90.00
#
_symmetry.space_group_name_H-M   'P 1'
#
loop_
_entity.id
_entity.type
_entity.pdbx_description
1 polymer ?
#
loop_
_entity_poly.entity_id
_entity_poly.type
_entity_poly.pdbx_seq_one_letter_code
_entity_poly.pdbx_strand_id
1 'polypeptide(L)'
;MTEKRGHGHVDRDAFSALNHEFIEELYETWKKDGASVDPEWAALFTELETEGHRVPGAFTPGPPPPSSIPRPEQGNAELAHKQSRFDSLLWSYRDVGYLYARLNPLVGYLSADLHFLFDQEENLYERLTLKEFGLGEADLDLVLTAGRYLKPQRAALREHLKALQEIYCSTIGIEFLHIQNRKMRNWIIEKVESGHNRPDLTDELRMRILKDLARAEEFEQFLHTQFIGQKRFSLEGSEVLIPALHHLVDEAVDLGVEDIVLGMSHRGRLNVLANVMDKPAVEIFFEFEDVLDPELYGGSGDVKYHKGYLCDHVNTDGRRIRINLVSNPSHLEAVDPVVEGVARGLQRVKGDGERKRVIPVLVHGDAAFAGQGVVPETLNLSRLRGYGTGGTVHFVVNNQIGFTTSTKDARSTFFPTDVAKMLPIPIFHANGDDPEAVVHVTDLALRYRQEFARDVIVDIFCYRRHGHNEGDEPSFTHPKMYHLIRYHQSTAKKYGDQLEALGIMTLQEQAGFAGEYKKVLKEELERSRSGATHGGHRKAGVPAKSSTSRKTSTPGQDAGLTEARADTSVPQRLLQDIVKKISTVPAGFNIQPKLERIVKEREAKFTQENRIDFALAEALAFGSLLLEGTHIRLSGEDSARGTFAQRHSVWWDRLSSRPLPYTPLNAIAEGQACFSVYDSPLSEFSVLGFEYGFTLAMPEALVLWEAQFGDFSNGAQVVIDNFIVSGESKWGSGSGIVMLLPHGYEGQGPEHSSAHLERFLQLCAQDDIRVCNVTTPAQYFHLLRRQARVFPRKPLVLMTPKSLLRHPLAVSPLEALTAGGFSEIVEDSPAGTPPGDGDGESICFCSGKICYELRGVKPKSGSSAVRIVRVEQLYPFPEGKIMAVIAKYPNARELIWAQEEPMNRGAWTFVKDRLARLSEGRVLRYAGRSESASTATGSHNRHALEQQSIIAEVFDKRNPVPRRRSDALSDGHLSDGVRDGSIAKKNRSSHGT
;
A
#
# COMPACT_ATOMS: atom_id res chain seq x y z
N MET A 1 17.89 -39.07 -44.40
CA MET A 1 18.97 -38.29 -45.00
C MET A 1 18.96 -36.91 -44.34
N THR A 2 19.94 -36.76 -43.48
CA THR A 2 20.59 -35.55 -42.91
C THR A 2 19.70 -34.35 -42.49
N GLU A 3 19.30 -34.41 -41.24
CA GLU A 3 18.94 -33.25 -40.45
C GLU A 3 20.16 -32.40 -40.12
N LYS A 4 20.10 -31.13 -40.46
CA LYS A 4 21.03 -30.13 -39.94
C LYS A 4 20.51 -29.64 -38.57
N ARG A 5 21.22 -30.03 -37.51
CA ARG A 5 21.08 -29.42 -36.18
C ARG A 5 21.63 -27.98 -36.23
N GLY A 6 20.75 -27.02 -35.93
CA GLY A 6 21.14 -25.64 -35.75
C GLY A 6 21.96 -25.48 -34.43
N HIS A 7 23.14 -24.89 -34.52
CA HIS A 7 23.93 -24.47 -33.39
C HIS A 7 23.20 -23.34 -32.64
N GLY A 8 22.83 -23.58 -31.38
CA GLY A 8 22.40 -22.54 -30.49
C GLY A 8 23.57 -21.61 -30.16
N HIS A 9 23.43 -20.35 -30.52
CA HIS A 9 24.33 -19.30 -30.02
C HIS A 9 24.12 -19.19 -28.50
N VAL A 10 25.18 -19.44 -27.75
CA VAL A 10 25.26 -19.11 -26.32
C VAL A 10 25.31 -17.59 -26.19
N ASP A 11 24.35 -17.05 -25.44
CA ASP A 11 24.19 -15.61 -25.25
C ASP A 11 25.39 -15.05 -24.46
N ARG A 12 26.19 -14.19 -25.10
CA ARG A 12 27.40 -13.58 -24.52
C ARG A 12 27.11 -12.67 -23.31
N ASP A 13 25.86 -12.29 -23.09
CA ASP A 13 25.45 -11.42 -21.98
C ASP A 13 25.22 -12.23 -20.66
N ALA A 14 25.21 -13.55 -20.70
CA ALA A 14 25.07 -14.38 -19.51
C ALA A 14 26.28 -14.31 -18.56
N PHE A 15 27.44 -13.92 -19.05
CA PHE A 15 28.65 -13.79 -18.20
C PHE A 15 28.67 -12.58 -17.27
N SER A 16 27.87 -11.57 -17.54
CA SER A 16 27.84 -10.35 -16.71
C SER A 16 27.06 -10.52 -15.38
N ALA A 17 26.36 -11.64 -15.21
CA ALA A 17 25.52 -11.92 -14.05
C ALA A 17 26.08 -13.03 -13.13
N LEU A 18 27.14 -13.70 -13.53
CA LEU A 18 27.74 -14.77 -12.75
C LEU A 18 28.95 -14.27 -11.94
N ASN A 19 29.13 -14.85 -10.76
CA ASN A 19 30.25 -14.52 -9.88
C ASN A 19 31.58 -14.89 -10.55
N HIS A 20 32.43 -13.91 -10.87
CA HIS A 20 33.69 -14.08 -11.57
C HIS A 20 34.61 -15.09 -10.87
N GLU A 21 34.66 -15.09 -9.54
CA GLU A 21 35.45 -16.00 -8.73
C GLU A 21 35.08 -17.46 -8.95
N PHE A 22 33.77 -17.73 -9.05
CA PHE A 22 33.27 -19.09 -9.30
C PHE A 22 33.62 -19.59 -10.71
N ILE A 23 33.59 -18.75 -11.72
CA ILE A 23 33.95 -19.11 -13.11
C ILE A 23 35.47 -19.37 -13.22
N GLU A 24 36.25 -18.56 -12.54
CA GLU A 24 37.71 -18.70 -12.49
C GLU A 24 38.12 -19.99 -11.82
N GLU A 25 37.46 -20.36 -10.72
CA GLU A 25 37.69 -21.63 -10.01
C GLU A 25 37.30 -22.86 -10.86
N LEU A 26 36.19 -22.80 -11.59
CA LEU A 26 35.76 -23.83 -12.53
C LEU A 26 36.71 -23.96 -13.71
N TYR A 27 37.20 -22.84 -14.26
CA TYR A 27 38.16 -22.83 -15.37
C TYR A 27 39.53 -23.38 -14.97
N GLU A 28 40.04 -23.04 -13.79
CA GLU A 28 41.30 -23.62 -13.24
C GLU A 28 41.15 -25.11 -12.92
N THR A 29 39.97 -25.55 -12.51
CA THR A 29 39.65 -26.95 -12.27
C THR A 29 39.61 -27.73 -13.58
N TRP A 30 38.96 -27.19 -14.61
CA TRP A 30 38.92 -27.76 -15.94
C TRP A 30 40.31 -27.84 -16.60
N LYS A 31 41.15 -26.83 -16.41
CA LYS A 31 42.56 -26.87 -16.90
C LYS A 31 43.39 -28.00 -16.29
N LYS A 32 43.11 -28.36 -15.05
CA LYS A 32 43.81 -29.45 -14.37
C LYS A 32 43.29 -30.82 -14.80
N ASP A 33 41.99 -30.94 -14.98
CA ASP A 33 41.33 -32.18 -15.42
C ASP A 33 40.01 -31.80 -16.12
N GLY A 34 40.00 -31.85 -17.45
CA GLY A 34 38.85 -31.49 -18.28
C GLY A 34 37.59 -32.34 -18.02
N ALA A 35 37.70 -33.47 -17.34
CA ALA A 35 36.58 -34.32 -16.97
C ALA A 35 36.01 -34.00 -15.58
N SER A 36 36.62 -33.08 -14.83
CA SER A 36 36.22 -32.73 -13.44
C SER A 36 35.13 -31.65 -13.35
N VAL A 37 34.71 -31.06 -14.47
CA VAL A 37 33.63 -30.07 -14.54
C VAL A 37 32.50 -30.60 -15.41
N ASP A 38 31.32 -30.02 -15.22
CA ASP A 38 30.13 -30.37 -16.02
C ASP A 38 30.44 -30.27 -17.53
N PRO A 39 29.93 -31.21 -18.36
CA PRO A 39 30.18 -31.24 -19.80
C PRO A 39 29.85 -29.98 -20.55
N GLU A 40 28.85 -29.20 -20.10
CA GLU A 40 28.47 -27.91 -20.70
C GLU A 40 29.53 -26.84 -20.45
N TRP A 41 30.11 -26.79 -19.24
CA TRP A 41 31.24 -25.91 -18.90
C TRP A 41 32.51 -26.31 -19.61
N ALA A 42 32.79 -27.61 -19.70
CA ALA A 42 33.97 -28.13 -20.42
C ALA A 42 33.91 -27.77 -21.91
N ALA A 43 32.75 -27.90 -22.53
CA ALA A 43 32.54 -27.47 -23.95
C ALA A 43 32.75 -25.99 -24.14
N LEU A 44 32.18 -25.14 -23.24
CA LEU A 44 32.34 -23.67 -23.29
C LEU A 44 33.80 -23.26 -23.12
N PHE A 45 34.54 -23.82 -22.17
CA PHE A 45 35.95 -23.48 -21.96
C PHE A 45 36.84 -23.95 -23.11
N THR A 46 36.51 -25.08 -23.77
CA THR A 46 37.17 -25.54 -24.96
C THR A 46 36.95 -24.60 -26.16
N GLU A 47 35.74 -24.11 -26.33
CA GLU A 47 35.38 -23.13 -27.39
C GLU A 47 36.14 -21.81 -27.18
N LEU A 48 36.16 -21.28 -25.95
CA LEU A 48 36.83 -20.04 -25.58
C LEU A 48 38.38 -20.13 -25.83
N GLU A 49 39.04 -21.26 -25.55
CA GLU A 49 40.44 -21.42 -25.85
C GLU A 49 40.74 -21.59 -27.36
N THR A 50 39.80 -22.21 -28.08
CA THR A 50 39.96 -22.43 -29.53
C THR A 50 39.77 -21.11 -30.34
N GLU A 51 38.96 -20.22 -29.86
CA GLU A 51 38.74 -18.87 -30.45
C GLU A 51 39.81 -17.83 -30.03
N GLY A 52 40.74 -18.22 -29.15
CA GLY A 52 41.80 -17.30 -28.67
C GLY A 52 41.28 -16.23 -27.69
N HIS A 53 40.09 -16.41 -27.15
CA HIS A 53 39.50 -15.51 -26.15
C HIS A 53 39.86 -16.01 -24.75
N ARG A 54 40.54 -15.16 -23.97
CA ARG A 54 40.79 -15.41 -22.54
C ARG A 54 39.54 -15.14 -21.74
N VAL A 55 39.25 -16.01 -20.76
CA VAL A 55 38.23 -15.76 -19.76
C VAL A 55 38.54 -14.43 -19.06
N PRO A 56 37.60 -13.47 -18.95
CA PRO A 56 37.83 -12.21 -18.28
C PRO A 56 38.17 -12.48 -16.81
N GLY A 57 39.35 -12.13 -16.35
CA GLY A 57 39.82 -12.32 -14.96
C GLY A 57 41.17 -12.98 -14.80
N ALA A 58 41.63 -13.78 -15.79
CA ALA A 58 42.95 -14.39 -15.72
C ALA A 58 44.06 -13.35 -15.87
N PHE A 59 44.53 -12.80 -14.76
CA PHE A 59 45.74 -11.96 -14.73
C PHE A 59 46.96 -12.88 -14.95
N THR A 60 47.39 -13.01 -16.21
CA THR A 60 48.78 -13.38 -16.45
C THR A 60 49.63 -12.14 -16.38
N PRO A 61 50.72 -12.12 -15.59
CA PRO A 61 51.66 -11.00 -15.68
C PRO A 61 52.13 -10.89 -17.14
N GLY A 62 51.78 -9.79 -17.80
CA GLY A 62 52.34 -9.49 -19.13
C GLY A 62 53.85 -9.47 -19.04
N PRO A 63 54.57 -9.62 -20.19
CA PRO A 63 55.99 -9.36 -20.19
C PRO A 63 56.26 -7.99 -19.58
N PRO A 64 57.30 -7.84 -18.76
CA PRO A 64 57.59 -6.54 -18.13
C PRO A 64 57.66 -5.51 -19.22
N PRO A 65 57.01 -4.33 -19.03
CA PRO A 65 57.08 -3.27 -19.97
C PRO A 65 58.54 -2.89 -20.24
N PRO A 66 58.87 -2.48 -21.47
CA PRO A 66 60.27 -2.10 -21.80
C PRO A 66 60.76 -1.09 -20.77
N SER A 67 61.97 -1.31 -20.27
CA SER A 67 62.65 -0.58 -19.18
C SER A 67 62.93 0.91 -19.45
N SER A 68 62.07 1.60 -20.20
CA SER A 68 62.22 3.00 -20.58
C SER A 68 61.10 3.93 -20.08
N ILE A 69 60.28 3.49 -19.10
CA ILE A 69 59.48 4.46 -18.35
C ILE A 69 60.44 5.10 -17.34
N PRO A 70 60.68 6.39 -17.39
CA PRO A 70 61.46 7.08 -16.37
C PRO A 70 60.86 6.74 -15.01
N ARG A 71 61.63 6.19 -14.09
CA ARG A 71 61.24 6.10 -12.70
C ARG A 71 60.90 7.51 -12.24
N PRO A 72 59.69 7.76 -11.74
CA PRO A 72 59.42 9.10 -11.17
C PRO A 72 60.47 9.34 -10.12
N GLU A 73 61.02 10.58 -10.09
CA GLU A 73 61.90 11.03 -9.04
C GLU A 73 61.24 10.67 -7.70
N GLN A 74 62.02 10.22 -6.70
CA GLN A 74 61.52 9.67 -5.44
C GLN A 74 60.42 10.57 -4.80
N GLY A 75 60.58 11.90 -4.88
CA GLY A 75 59.59 12.86 -4.39
C GLY A 75 58.24 12.84 -5.14
N ASN A 76 58.17 12.52 -6.45
CA ASN A 76 56.93 12.38 -7.21
C ASN A 76 56.19 11.07 -6.91
N ALA A 77 56.90 10.01 -6.58
CA ALA A 77 56.28 8.73 -6.18
C ALA A 77 55.65 8.80 -4.78
N GLU A 78 56.28 9.50 -3.84
CA GLU A 78 55.75 9.72 -2.49
C GLU A 78 54.50 10.63 -2.53
N LEU A 79 54.50 11.71 -3.29
CA LEU A 79 53.37 12.61 -3.46
C LEU A 79 52.18 11.85 -4.14
N ALA A 80 52.46 11.03 -5.14
CA ALA A 80 51.44 10.21 -5.81
C ALA A 80 50.81 9.17 -4.80
N HIS A 81 51.64 8.62 -3.93
CA HIS A 81 51.15 7.73 -2.89
C HIS A 81 50.26 8.47 -1.85
N LYS A 82 50.68 9.65 -1.40
CA LYS A 82 49.90 10.50 -0.51
C LYS A 82 48.58 10.96 -1.15
N GLN A 83 48.62 11.29 -2.47
CA GLN A 83 47.40 11.62 -3.23
C GLN A 83 46.42 10.44 -3.24
N SER A 84 46.88 9.22 -3.53
CA SER A 84 46.02 8.02 -3.49
C SER A 84 45.40 7.76 -2.11
N ARG A 85 46.16 8.02 -1.04
CA ARG A 85 45.65 7.92 0.34
C ARG A 85 44.60 8.97 0.65
N PHE A 86 44.80 10.21 0.17
CA PHE A 86 43.80 11.26 0.27
C PHE A 86 42.53 10.93 -0.55
N ASP A 87 42.67 10.36 -1.74
CA ASP A 87 41.51 9.95 -2.53
C ASP A 87 40.68 8.89 -1.79
N SER A 88 41.34 7.94 -1.10
CA SER A 88 40.67 6.96 -0.25
C SER A 88 39.96 7.61 0.95
N LEU A 89 40.59 8.58 1.62
CA LEU A 89 39.97 9.33 2.71
C LEU A 89 38.77 10.14 2.22
N LEU A 90 38.85 10.77 1.06
CA LEU A 90 37.73 11.50 0.44
C LEU A 90 36.52 10.57 0.18
N TRP A 91 36.79 9.34 -0.31
CA TRP A 91 35.73 8.35 -0.46
C TRP A 91 35.16 7.91 0.88
N SER A 92 35.98 7.76 1.91
CA SER A 92 35.49 7.41 3.25
C SER A 92 34.57 8.48 3.86
N TYR A 93 34.88 9.78 3.66
CA TYR A 93 33.94 10.86 4.05
C TYR A 93 32.59 10.75 3.32
N ARG A 94 32.56 10.37 2.05
CA ARG A 94 31.33 10.17 1.27
C ARG A 94 30.56 8.95 1.73
N ASP A 95 31.27 7.91 2.22
CA ASP A 95 30.70 6.62 2.61
C ASP A 95 30.14 6.66 4.03
N VAL A 96 30.92 7.14 4.99
CA VAL A 96 30.57 7.05 6.41
C VAL A 96 30.51 8.41 7.15
N GLY A 97 30.68 9.53 6.44
CA GLY A 97 30.68 10.86 7.04
C GLY A 97 29.40 11.17 7.82
N TYR A 98 28.27 10.66 7.36
CA TYR A 98 26.97 10.83 8.04
C TYR A 98 26.94 10.25 9.48
N LEU A 99 27.74 9.23 9.78
CA LEU A 99 27.85 8.67 11.12
C LEU A 99 28.55 9.62 12.11
N TYR A 100 29.35 10.58 11.59
CA TYR A 100 30.06 11.57 12.37
C TYR A 100 29.38 12.95 12.37
N ALA A 101 28.24 13.07 11.67
CA ALA A 101 27.48 14.30 11.63
C ALA A 101 26.81 14.60 12.97
N ARG A 102 26.72 15.87 13.30
CA ARG A 102 26.11 16.37 14.56
C ARG A 102 24.60 16.46 14.41
N LEU A 103 23.95 15.30 14.22
CA LEU A 103 22.53 15.22 13.90
C LEU A 103 21.62 15.41 15.10
N ASN A 104 22.03 14.92 16.29
CA ASN A 104 21.14 14.90 17.44
C ASN A 104 21.13 16.22 18.19
N PRO A 105 19.98 16.92 18.32
CA PRO A 105 19.86 18.12 19.12
C PRO A 105 20.09 17.87 20.62
N LEU A 106 19.84 16.65 21.13
CA LEU A 106 20.05 16.26 22.53
C LEU A 106 21.46 15.69 22.70
N VAL A 107 22.47 16.56 22.70
CA VAL A 107 23.89 16.19 22.81
C VAL A 107 24.14 15.32 24.04
N GLY A 108 24.81 14.18 23.85
CA GLY A 108 25.20 13.24 24.92
C GLY A 108 24.13 12.23 25.33
N TYR A 109 22.94 12.25 24.75
CA TYR A 109 21.91 11.25 25.06
C TYR A 109 22.16 9.92 24.33
N LEU A 110 22.47 9.98 23.04
CA LEU A 110 22.62 8.78 22.19
C LEU A 110 24.00 8.14 22.21
N SER A 111 25.05 8.91 22.53
CA SER A 111 26.42 8.40 22.46
C SER A 111 26.69 7.16 23.34
N ALA A 112 25.94 7.02 24.44
CA ALA A 112 26.06 5.85 25.32
C ALA A 112 25.22 4.64 24.93
N ASP A 113 24.06 4.88 24.25
CA ASP A 113 23.09 3.81 23.94
C ASP A 113 23.32 3.22 22.54
N LEU A 114 24.02 3.90 21.64
CA LEU A 114 24.31 3.41 20.30
C LEU A 114 25.53 2.49 20.21
N HIS A 115 26.42 2.54 21.22
CA HIS A 115 27.59 1.65 21.29
C HIS A 115 27.24 0.16 21.30
N PHE A 116 26.01 -0.21 21.67
CA PHE A 116 25.60 -1.63 21.67
C PHE A 116 25.14 -2.14 20.30
N LEU A 117 24.77 -1.23 19.38
CA LEU A 117 24.35 -1.59 18.01
C LEU A 117 25.54 -1.91 17.09
N PHE A 118 26.74 -1.46 17.48
CA PHE A 118 27.96 -1.80 16.79
C PHE A 118 28.68 -2.85 17.63
N ASP A 119 28.83 -4.04 17.07
CA ASP A 119 29.69 -5.07 17.68
C ASP A 119 31.02 -4.41 18.08
N GLN A 120 31.51 -4.73 19.29
CA GLN A 120 32.63 -4.05 19.94
C GLN A 120 33.96 -4.11 19.16
N GLU A 121 33.97 -4.76 18.00
CA GLU A 121 35.19 -5.00 17.20
C GLU A 121 35.46 -3.92 16.14
N GLU A 122 34.48 -3.10 15.71
CA GLU A 122 34.72 -2.03 14.76
C GLU A 122 34.88 -0.68 15.46
N ASN A 123 36.09 -0.16 15.42
CA ASN A 123 36.40 1.18 15.95
C ASN A 123 35.91 2.25 14.97
N LEU A 124 34.61 2.53 14.96
CA LEU A 124 33.96 3.52 14.07
C LEU A 124 34.68 4.87 14.13
N TYR A 125 35.21 5.27 15.32
CA TYR A 125 35.88 6.55 15.50
C TYR A 125 37.21 6.70 14.74
N GLU A 126 37.79 5.61 14.22
CA GLU A 126 39.04 5.63 13.47
C GLU A 126 38.87 5.74 11.96
N ARG A 127 37.67 5.45 11.41
CA ARG A 127 37.42 5.39 9.96
C ARG A 127 37.66 6.70 9.19
N LEU A 128 37.65 7.86 9.85
CA LEU A 128 37.93 9.16 9.24
C LEU A 128 39.25 9.78 9.77
N THR A 129 40.07 9.05 10.52
CA THR A 129 41.34 9.56 11.02
C THR A 129 42.43 9.51 9.96
N LEU A 130 43.34 10.46 9.96
CA LEU A 130 44.48 10.46 9.04
C LEU A 130 45.33 9.19 9.15
N LYS A 131 45.47 8.68 10.37
CA LYS A 131 46.24 7.46 10.67
C LYS A 131 45.75 6.25 9.90
N GLU A 132 44.45 6.07 9.78
CA GLU A 132 43.83 4.95 9.05
C GLU A 132 44.28 4.94 7.56
N PHE A 133 44.48 6.11 6.99
CA PHE A 133 44.93 6.27 5.61
C PHE A 133 46.43 6.44 5.45
N GLY A 134 47.23 6.20 6.51
CA GLY A 134 48.69 6.37 6.45
C GLY A 134 49.12 7.81 6.17
N LEU A 135 48.27 8.77 6.57
CA LEU A 135 48.57 10.23 6.61
C LEU A 135 48.81 10.65 8.04
N GLY A 136 49.47 11.75 8.22
CA GLY A 136 49.78 12.30 9.57
C GLY A 136 49.81 13.82 9.60
N GLU A 137 50.06 14.35 10.78
CA GLU A 137 50.15 15.81 10.96
C GLU A 137 51.20 16.50 10.09
N ALA A 138 52.31 15.80 9.81
CA ALA A 138 53.33 16.24 8.87
C ALA A 138 52.85 16.47 7.43
N ASP A 139 51.73 15.81 7.04
CA ASP A 139 51.15 15.85 5.71
C ASP A 139 50.12 16.97 5.53
N LEU A 140 49.74 17.68 6.60
CA LEU A 140 48.65 18.66 6.61
C LEU A 140 48.87 19.82 5.63
N ASP A 141 50.12 20.17 5.35
CA ASP A 141 50.50 21.26 4.43
C ASP A 141 50.75 20.78 3.00
N LEU A 142 50.65 19.45 2.74
CA LEU A 142 50.75 18.92 1.38
C LEU A 142 49.61 19.40 0.50
N VAL A 143 49.96 19.96 -0.64
CA VAL A 143 49.00 20.43 -1.63
C VAL A 143 48.53 19.24 -2.47
N LEU A 144 47.29 18.81 -2.26
CA LEU A 144 46.64 17.67 -2.91
C LEU A 144 45.49 18.12 -3.80
N THR A 145 45.06 17.25 -4.71
CA THR A 145 43.98 17.55 -5.63
C THR A 145 42.72 16.75 -5.18
N ALA A 146 41.68 17.44 -4.76
CA ALA A 146 40.38 16.83 -4.56
C ALA A 146 39.65 16.63 -5.89
N GLY A 147 38.70 15.70 -5.88
CA GLY A 147 37.93 15.34 -7.07
C GLY A 147 37.28 16.53 -7.80
N ARG A 148 36.45 16.23 -8.78
CA ARG A 148 35.91 17.22 -9.76
C ARG A 148 35.07 18.33 -9.11
N TYR A 149 34.37 18.02 -8.01
CA TYR A 149 33.31 18.89 -7.48
C TYR A 149 33.74 19.67 -6.24
N LEU A 150 34.62 19.12 -5.40
CA LEU A 150 35.11 19.78 -4.19
C LEU A 150 35.93 21.03 -4.57
N LYS A 151 35.66 22.13 -3.92
CA LYS A 151 36.37 23.40 -4.14
C LYS A 151 37.00 23.93 -2.84
N PRO A 152 38.20 24.45 -2.89
CA PRO A 152 39.10 24.51 -4.10
C PRO A 152 39.59 23.10 -4.50
N GLN A 153 39.71 22.83 -5.80
CA GLN A 153 40.16 21.51 -6.29
C GLN A 153 41.59 21.16 -5.84
N ARG A 154 42.43 22.16 -5.69
CA ARG A 154 43.82 21.98 -5.28
C ARG A 154 44.10 22.89 -4.06
N ALA A 155 44.37 22.26 -2.94
CA ALA A 155 44.59 22.95 -1.66
C ALA A 155 45.43 22.09 -0.71
N ALA A 156 45.85 22.65 0.41
CA ALA A 156 46.53 21.93 1.47
C ALA A 156 45.56 20.87 2.08
N LEU A 157 46.08 19.72 2.49
CA LEU A 157 45.29 18.66 3.12
C LEU A 157 44.42 19.19 4.24
N ARG A 158 44.91 20.09 5.09
CA ARG A 158 44.16 20.74 6.21
C ARG A 158 42.89 21.47 5.71
N GLU A 159 42.97 22.10 4.52
CA GLU A 159 41.83 22.84 3.95
C GLU A 159 40.80 21.87 3.37
N HIS A 160 41.25 20.80 2.71
CA HIS A 160 40.38 19.73 2.26
C HIS A 160 39.68 19.03 3.42
N LEU A 161 40.39 18.70 4.51
CA LEU A 161 39.81 18.11 5.71
C LEU A 161 38.71 18.97 6.31
N LYS A 162 38.97 20.27 6.40
CA LYS A 162 37.99 21.24 6.93
C LYS A 162 36.74 21.24 6.03
N ALA A 163 36.92 21.31 4.71
CA ALA A 163 35.81 21.28 3.75
C ALA A 163 35.01 19.96 3.83
N LEU A 164 35.69 18.81 3.92
CA LEU A 164 35.04 17.52 4.05
C LEU A 164 34.23 17.37 5.35
N GLN A 165 34.79 17.86 6.46
CA GLN A 165 34.09 17.89 7.74
C GLN A 165 32.86 18.82 7.69
N GLU A 166 32.97 19.98 7.03
CA GLU A 166 31.85 20.91 6.86
C GLU A 166 30.75 20.28 5.99
N ILE A 167 31.10 19.53 4.93
CA ILE A 167 30.17 18.93 3.99
C ILE A 167 29.46 17.70 4.57
N TYR A 168 30.21 16.79 5.20
CA TYR A 168 29.72 15.45 5.53
C TYR A 168 29.53 15.19 7.02
N CYS A 169 30.09 16.05 7.90
CA CYS A 169 30.08 15.85 9.35
C CYS A 169 29.53 17.05 10.13
N SER A 170 28.81 17.97 9.46
CA SER A 170 28.18 19.13 10.10
C SER A 170 26.83 18.75 10.76
N THR A 171 25.79 19.53 10.53
CA THR A 171 24.41 19.27 10.96
C THR A 171 23.61 18.51 9.91
N ILE A 172 24.26 18.10 8.83
CA ILE A 172 23.70 17.30 7.73
C ILE A 172 24.53 16.04 7.55
N GLY A 173 23.88 14.88 7.44
CA GLY A 173 24.46 13.62 7.02
C GLY A 173 23.79 13.12 5.74
N ILE A 174 24.50 12.41 4.87
CA ILE A 174 23.96 11.97 3.59
C ILE A 174 24.37 10.54 3.31
N GLU A 175 23.38 9.67 3.02
CA GLU A 175 23.59 8.30 2.60
C GLU A 175 23.22 8.12 1.12
N PHE A 176 24.18 7.79 0.28
CA PHE A 176 23.95 7.70 -1.16
C PHE A 176 24.87 6.72 -1.92
N LEU A 177 25.93 6.21 -1.30
CA LEU A 177 26.88 5.34 -2.01
C LEU A 177 26.31 3.96 -2.36
N HIS A 178 25.24 3.53 -1.70
CA HIS A 178 24.48 2.31 -2.04
C HIS A 178 23.70 2.47 -3.38
N ILE A 179 23.59 3.68 -3.93
CA ILE A 179 22.94 3.94 -5.23
C ILE A 179 23.88 3.51 -6.35
N GLN A 180 23.55 2.44 -7.08
CA GLN A 180 24.39 1.92 -8.17
C GLN A 180 24.48 2.85 -9.38
N ASN A 181 23.46 3.68 -9.64
CA ASN A 181 23.42 4.57 -10.77
C ASN A 181 24.41 5.73 -10.62
N ARG A 182 25.46 5.73 -11.45
CA ARG A 182 26.53 6.75 -11.42
C ARG A 182 26.02 8.18 -11.66
N LYS A 183 25.00 8.37 -12.53
CA LYS A 183 24.46 9.72 -12.80
C LYS A 183 23.81 10.29 -11.54
N MET A 184 23.04 9.47 -10.83
CA MET A 184 22.37 9.85 -9.59
C MET A 184 23.37 10.18 -8.49
N ARG A 185 24.38 9.31 -8.26
CA ARG A 185 25.45 9.57 -7.27
C ARG A 185 26.23 10.86 -7.57
N ASN A 186 26.63 11.03 -8.84
CA ASN A 186 27.40 12.22 -9.23
C ASN A 186 26.59 13.49 -9.08
N TRP A 187 25.28 13.47 -9.32
CA TRP A 187 24.41 14.62 -9.10
C TRP A 187 24.40 15.02 -7.62
N ILE A 188 24.29 14.04 -6.70
CA ILE A 188 24.35 14.31 -5.26
C ILE A 188 25.70 14.89 -4.88
N ILE A 189 26.82 14.25 -5.28
CA ILE A 189 28.18 14.75 -5.01
C ILE A 189 28.36 16.19 -5.53
N GLU A 190 27.91 16.48 -6.75
CA GLU A 190 27.99 17.81 -7.33
C GLU A 190 27.22 18.83 -6.50
N LYS A 191 25.98 18.53 -6.12
CA LYS A 191 25.13 19.45 -5.34
C LYS A 191 25.70 19.74 -3.96
N VAL A 192 26.21 18.74 -3.25
CA VAL A 192 26.69 18.91 -1.89
C VAL A 192 28.14 19.45 -1.82
N GLU A 193 29.03 19.02 -2.73
CA GLU A 193 30.44 19.44 -2.67
C GLU A 193 30.68 20.83 -3.29
N SER A 194 29.95 21.21 -4.34
CA SER A 194 30.17 22.49 -5.01
C SER A 194 29.81 23.71 -4.13
N GLY A 195 28.84 23.57 -3.25
CA GLY A 195 28.36 24.58 -2.32
C GLY A 195 28.73 24.30 -0.86
N HIS A 196 29.65 23.37 -0.60
CA HIS A 196 30.03 22.94 0.76
C HIS A 196 28.83 22.48 1.61
N ASN A 197 27.77 21.96 0.95
CA ASN A 197 26.54 21.50 1.58
C ASN A 197 25.91 22.55 2.54
N ARG A 198 26.02 23.81 2.15
CA ARG A 198 25.45 24.94 2.87
C ARG A 198 24.35 25.58 2.06
N PRO A 199 23.24 25.97 2.69
CA PRO A 199 22.17 26.68 2.03
C PRO A 199 22.62 28.09 1.61
N ASP A 200 22.27 28.51 0.42
CA ASP A 200 22.39 29.88 -0.06
C ASP A 200 21.04 30.58 0.12
N LEU A 201 20.72 30.96 1.36
CA LEU A 201 19.44 31.55 1.74
C LEU A 201 19.50 33.08 1.73
N THR A 202 18.45 33.70 1.18
CA THR A 202 18.25 35.14 1.33
C THR A 202 17.79 35.48 2.77
N ASP A 203 17.98 36.73 3.14
CA ASP A 203 17.53 37.20 4.47
C ASP A 203 16.01 37.13 4.61
N GLU A 204 15.24 37.34 3.51
CA GLU A 204 13.80 37.18 3.48
C GLU A 204 13.39 35.74 3.80
N LEU A 205 14.09 34.75 3.24
CA LEU A 205 13.81 33.34 3.52
C LEU A 205 14.17 32.98 4.97
N ARG A 206 15.30 33.48 5.49
CA ARG A 206 15.67 33.33 6.90
C ARG A 206 14.61 33.92 7.85
N MET A 207 14.14 35.14 7.57
CA MET A 207 13.06 35.77 8.35
C MET A 207 11.77 34.95 8.27
N ARG A 208 11.45 34.37 7.12
CA ARG A 208 10.28 33.52 6.95
C ARG A 208 10.39 32.23 7.75
N ILE A 209 11.53 31.54 7.70
CA ILE A 209 11.81 30.35 8.51
C ILE A 209 11.55 30.64 9.98
N LEU A 210 12.06 31.78 10.51
CA LEU A 210 11.83 32.17 11.88
C LEU A 210 10.36 32.45 12.19
N LYS A 211 9.63 33.11 11.29
CA LYS A 211 8.17 33.36 11.44
C LYS A 211 7.39 32.05 11.51
N ASP A 212 7.74 31.09 10.66
CA ASP A 212 7.09 29.78 10.63
C ASP A 212 7.33 28.99 11.92
N LEU A 213 8.57 29.01 12.43
CA LEU A 213 8.93 28.42 13.71
C LEU A 213 8.16 29.08 14.88
N ALA A 214 8.13 30.40 14.91
CA ALA A 214 7.43 31.17 15.95
C ALA A 214 5.92 30.94 15.93
N ARG A 215 5.31 30.85 14.74
CA ARG A 215 3.89 30.49 14.60
C ARG A 215 3.60 29.06 15.04
N ALA A 216 4.45 28.12 14.65
CA ALA A 216 4.32 26.73 15.06
C ALA A 216 4.37 26.57 16.58
N GLU A 217 5.34 27.20 17.23
CA GLU A 217 5.51 27.18 18.69
C GLU A 217 4.34 27.88 19.41
N GLU A 218 3.95 29.11 18.99
CA GLU A 218 2.86 29.86 19.62
C GLU A 218 1.52 29.14 19.48
N PHE A 219 1.26 28.48 18.34
CA PHE A 219 0.05 27.68 18.14
C PHE A 219 -0.05 26.52 19.14
N GLU A 220 1.03 25.77 19.33
CA GLU A 220 1.07 24.67 20.30
C GLU A 220 0.90 25.17 21.73
N GLN A 221 1.59 26.25 22.10
CA GLN A 221 1.47 26.86 23.43
C GLN A 221 0.07 27.44 23.69
N PHE A 222 -0.54 28.01 22.65
CA PHE A 222 -1.91 28.51 22.73
C PHE A 222 -2.89 27.37 22.99
N LEU A 223 -2.80 26.28 22.24
CA LEU A 223 -3.63 25.09 22.44
C LEU A 223 -3.39 24.47 23.83
N HIS A 224 -2.14 24.42 24.28
CA HIS A 224 -1.81 23.90 25.59
C HIS A 224 -2.48 24.67 26.73
N THR A 225 -2.53 25.99 26.62
CA THR A 225 -3.10 26.87 27.65
C THR A 225 -4.62 27.00 27.59
N GLN A 226 -5.22 26.94 26.40
CA GLN A 226 -6.67 27.13 26.22
C GLN A 226 -7.46 25.82 26.35
N PHE A 227 -6.89 24.67 25.95
CA PHE A 227 -7.56 23.37 25.92
C PHE A 227 -6.82 22.32 26.77
N ILE A 228 -6.71 22.64 28.06
CA ILE A 228 -5.97 21.81 29.04
C ILE A 228 -6.49 20.38 29.06
N GLY A 229 -5.56 19.41 28.94
CA GLY A 229 -5.86 17.98 29.00
C GLY A 229 -6.52 17.39 27.75
N GLN A 230 -6.84 18.18 26.75
CA GLN A 230 -7.35 17.66 25.48
C GLN A 230 -6.22 17.15 24.59
N LYS A 231 -6.42 15.96 23.98
CA LYS A 231 -5.46 15.35 23.06
C LYS A 231 -5.30 16.17 21.79
N ARG A 232 -4.05 16.53 21.46
CA ARG A 232 -3.67 17.23 20.25
C ARG A 232 -2.44 16.68 19.56
N PHE A 233 -1.61 15.88 20.26
CA PHE A 233 -0.32 15.34 19.80
C PHE A 233 0.63 16.43 19.33
N SER A 234 1.11 17.23 20.29
CA SER A 234 1.93 18.42 20.07
C SER A 234 3.14 18.17 19.17
N LEU A 235 3.44 19.15 18.30
CA LEU A 235 4.63 19.20 17.45
C LEU A 235 5.86 19.74 18.18
N GLU A 236 5.74 20.25 19.42
CA GLU A 236 6.85 20.89 20.15
C GLU A 236 8.08 19.98 20.25
N GLY A 237 9.21 20.55 19.84
CA GLY A 237 10.48 19.87 19.65
C GLY A 237 10.75 19.40 18.22
N SER A 238 9.78 19.57 17.33
CA SER A 238 9.85 19.21 15.91
C SER A 238 9.24 20.29 15.00
N GLU A 239 9.20 21.55 15.50
CA GLU A 239 8.56 22.69 14.83
C GLU A 239 9.17 22.99 13.46
N VAL A 240 10.41 22.57 13.23
CA VAL A 240 11.14 22.72 11.96
C VAL A 240 10.45 22.02 10.78
N LEU A 241 9.55 21.07 11.03
CA LEU A 241 8.70 20.48 9.98
C LEU A 241 7.85 21.53 9.24
N ILE A 242 7.43 22.60 9.94
CA ILE A 242 6.56 23.63 9.33
C ILE A 242 7.31 24.44 8.26
N PRO A 243 8.47 25.07 8.54
CA PRO A 243 9.24 25.74 7.48
C PRO A 243 9.74 24.78 6.39
N ALA A 244 10.03 23.52 6.71
CA ALA A 244 10.39 22.51 5.71
C ALA A 244 9.25 22.27 4.72
N LEU A 245 8.02 22.03 5.19
CA LEU A 245 6.85 21.82 4.33
C LEU A 245 6.46 23.08 3.56
N HIS A 246 6.55 24.27 4.16
CA HIS A 246 6.32 25.54 3.46
C HIS A 246 7.30 25.73 2.31
N HIS A 247 8.60 25.52 2.57
CA HIS A 247 9.62 25.61 1.53
C HIS A 247 9.40 24.58 0.41
N LEU A 248 9.05 23.35 0.77
CA LEU A 248 8.71 22.32 -0.23
C LEU A 248 7.54 22.75 -1.12
N VAL A 249 6.48 23.34 -0.55
CA VAL A 249 5.31 23.80 -1.30
C VAL A 249 5.68 24.90 -2.29
N ASP A 250 6.46 25.90 -1.87
CA ASP A 250 6.83 27.01 -2.75
C ASP A 250 7.77 26.55 -3.87
N GLU A 251 8.82 25.78 -3.54
CA GLU A 251 9.74 25.23 -4.55
C GLU A 251 9.01 24.28 -5.52
N ALA A 252 8.01 23.52 -5.04
CA ALA A 252 7.19 22.66 -5.87
C ALA A 252 6.44 23.47 -6.93
N VAL A 253 5.88 24.64 -6.56
CA VAL A 253 5.25 25.57 -7.52
C VAL A 253 6.25 25.99 -8.58
N ASP A 254 7.47 26.32 -8.20
CA ASP A 254 8.53 26.77 -9.12
C ASP A 254 8.99 25.67 -10.08
N LEU A 255 8.95 24.43 -9.62
CA LEU A 255 9.24 23.24 -10.40
C LEU A 255 8.05 22.73 -11.24
N GLY A 256 6.93 23.48 -11.27
CA GLY A 256 5.75 23.15 -12.09
C GLY A 256 4.83 22.08 -11.51
N VAL A 257 4.90 21.83 -10.22
CA VAL A 257 3.95 20.95 -9.54
C VAL A 257 2.60 21.66 -9.40
N GLU A 258 1.52 20.94 -9.63
CA GLU A 258 0.15 21.45 -9.56
C GLU A 258 -0.62 20.91 -8.36
N ASP A 259 -0.30 19.68 -7.92
CA ASP A 259 -0.93 19.06 -6.76
C ASP A 259 0.12 18.34 -5.89
N ILE A 260 0.00 18.54 -4.57
CA ILE A 260 0.67 17.75 -3.54
C ILE A 260 -0.38 16.90 -2.85
N VAL A 261 -0.14 15.58 -2.79
CA VAL A 261 -0.95 14.66 -1.98
C VAL A 261 -0.15 14.34 -0.73
N LEU A 262 -0.62 14.86 0.41
CA LEU A 262 0.08 14.76 1.69
C LEU A 262 -0.55 13.68 2.57
N GLY A 263 0.27 12.79 3.12
CA GLY A 263 -0.08 11.86 4.18
C GLY A 263 0.76 12.11 5.41
N MET A 264 0.15 12.04 6.58
CA MET A 264 0.91 12.19 7.83
C MET A 264 0.20 11.54 9.02
N SER A 265 0.98 11.19 10.04
CA SER A 265 0.46 10.76 11.33
C SER A 265 -0.24 11.90 12.08
N HIS A 266 -0.77 11.60 13.26
CA HIS A 266 -1.48 12.58 14.11
C HIS A 266 -0.57 13.67 14.69
N ARG A 267 0.74 13.39 14.93
CA ARG A 267 1.67 14.37 15.54
C ARG A 267 1.93 15.54 14.60
N GLY A 268 1.66 16.75 15.09
CA GLY A 268 1.80 17.98 14.33
C GLY A 268 0.74 18.22 13.28
N ARG A 269 -0.25 17.31 13.10
CA ARG A 269 -1.27 17.47 12.05
C ARG A 269 -2.08 18.76 12.19
N LEU A 270 -2.47 19.14 13.43
CA LEU A 270 -3.20 20.39 13.65
C LEU A 270 -2.33 21.61 13.31
N ASN A 271 -1.04 21.54 13.56
CA ASN A 271 -0.09 22.60 13.23
C ASN A 271 0.08 22.73 11.71
N VAL A 272 0.22 21.60 10.99
CA VAL A 272 0.26 21.58 9.53
C VAL A 272 -1.05 22.13 8.93
N LEU A 273 -2.21 21.74 9.46
CA LEU A 273 -3.50 22.28 9.03
C LEU A 273 -3.57 23.80 9.19
N ALA A 274 -3.11 24.33 10.35
CA ALA A 274 -3.18 25.76 10.64
C ALA A 274 -2.13 26.57 9.87
N ASN A 275 -0.87 26.12 9.86
CA ASN A 275 0.28 26.92 9.44
C ASN A 275 0.82 26.59 8.03
N VAL A 276 0.53 25.40 7.47
CA VAL A 276 0.93 25.03 6.09
C VAL A 276 -0.26 25.07 5.13
N MET A 277 -1.44 24.70 5.62
CA MET A 277 -2.62 24.60 4.77
C MET A 277 -3.62 25.75 5.00
N ASP A 278 -3.27 26.72 5.81
CA ASP A 278 -4.09 27.90 6.14
C ASP A 278 -5.55 27.58 6.52
N LYS A 279 -5.74 26.42 7.21
CA LYS A 279 -7.07 26.08 7.76
C LYS A 279 -7.41 27.13 8.84
N PRO A 280 -8.56 27.84 8.75
CA PRO A 280 -8.92 28.83 9.75
C PRO A 280 -8.91 28.26 11.17
N ALA A 281 -8.21 28.93 12.09
CA ALA A 281 -8.09 28.45 13.47
C ALA A 281 -9.45 28.31 14.17
N VAL A 282 -10.44 29.13 13.80
CA VAL A 282 -11.82 29.01 14.28
C VAL A 282 -12.41 27.63 14.01
N GLU A 283 -12.15 27.03 12.83
CA GLU A 283 -12.63 25.68 12.50
C GLU A 283 -11.96 24.61 13.36
N ILE A 284 -10.66 24.79 13.65
CA ILE A 284 -9.94 23.89 14.54
C ILE A 284 -10.47 24.01 15.97
N PHE A 285 -10.75 25.24 16.44
CA PHE A 285 -11.27 25.47 17.79
C PHE A 285 -12.69 24.94 17.98
N PHE A 286 -13.56 25.01 16.97
CA PHE A 286 -14.88 24.35 17.01
C PHE A 286 -14.74 22.84 17.30
N GLU A 287 -13.73 22.19 16.71
CA GLU A 287 -13.48 20.76 16.94
C GLU A 287 -12.93 20.46 18.35
N PHE A 288 -12.31 21.46 19.01
CA PHE A 288 -11.89 21.35 20.41
C PHE A 288 -13.06 21.56 21.39
N GLU A 289 -13.99 22.45 21.07
CA GLU A 289 -15.11 22.80 21.95
C GLU A 289 -16.33 21.88 21.78
N ASP A 290 -16.23 20.89 20.85
CA ASP A 290 -17.29 19.91 20.53
C ASP A 290 -18.66 20.56 20.25
N VAL A 291 -18.65 21.74 19.62
CA VAL A 291 -19.84 22.57 19.30
C VAL A 291 -20.54 22.09 18.03
N LEU A 292 -20.07 21.02 17.42
CA LEU A 292 -20.59 20.53 16.15
C LEU A 292 -21.96 19.86 16.35
N ASP A 293 -22.98 20.35 15.62
CA ASP A 293 -24.29 19.72 15.57
C ASP A 293 -24.17 18.37 14.80
N PRO A 294 -24.35 17.22 15.46
CA PRO A 294 -24.26 15.91 14.81
C PRO A 294 -25.23 15.74 13.62
N GLU A 295 -26.35 16.45 13.61
CA GLU A 295 -27.38 16.35 12.56
C GLU A 295 -26.94 17.04 11.25
N LEU A 296 -26.00 17.99 11.32
CA LEU A 296 -25.45 18.68 10.15
C LEU A 296 -24.37 17.92 9.38
N TYR A 297 -23.74 16.89 9.99
CA TYR A 297 -22.57 16.24 9.43
C TYR A 297 -22.84 14.91 8.70
N GLY A 298 -24.03 14.35 8.80
CA GLY A 298 -24.46 13.19 7.99
C GLY A 298 -23.60 11.92 8.13
N GLY A 299 -22.88 11.75 9.25
CA GLY A 299 -22.03 10.59 9.54
C GLY A 299 -21.59 10.55 11.01
N SER A 300 -20.75 9.57 11.38
CA SER A 300 -20.24 9.46 12.77
C SER A 300 -19.18 10.51 13.11
N GLY A 301 -18.54 11.09 12.08
CA GLY A 301 -17.40 11.99 12.26
C GLY A 301 -16.13 11.26 12.76
N ASP A 302 -15.05 12.02 12.95
CA ASP A 302 -13.79 11.52 13.53
C ASP A 302 -13.12 12.62 14.35
N VAL A 303 -12.14 12.24 15.15
CA VAL A 303 -11.34 13.16 15.96
C VAL A 303 -10.53 14.13 15.09
N LYS A 304 -10.32 15.33 15.60
CA LYS A 304 -9.68 16.45 14.87
C LYS A 304 -8.34 16.13 14.22
N TYR A 305 -7.53 15.31 14.86
CA TYR A 305 -6.18 14.94 14.42
C TYR A 305 -6.15 13.75 13.42
N HIS A 306 -7.30 13.29 12.92
CA HIS A 306 -7.43 12.32 11.82
C HIS A 306 -7.95 12.95 10.52
N LYS A 307 -8.56 14.11 10.60
CA LYS A 307 -9.24 14.74 9.46
C LYS A 307 -8.27 15.23 8.41
N GLY A 308 -8.63 15.02 7.17
CA GLY A 308 -7.96 15.58 6.00
C GLY A 308 -8.44 17.02 5.71
N TYR A 309 -7.75 17.65 4.77
CA TYR A 309 -8.10 18.99 4.30
C TYR A 309 -7.63 19.21 2.86
N LEU A 310 -8.36 20.00 2.11
CA LEU A 310 -8.04 20.38 0.75
C LEU A 310 -7.98 21.90 0.65
N CYS A 311 -6.84 22.42 0.21
CA CYS A 311 -6.67 23.86 -0.01
C CYS A 311 -5.93 24.14 -1.32
N ASP A 312 -6.09 25.38 -1.81
CA ASP A 312 -5.26 25.93 -2.87
C ASP A 312 -4.29 26.94 -2.21
N HIS A 313 -2.99 26.69 -2.31
CA HIS A 313 -1.93 27.60 -1.88
C HIS A 313 -1.51 28.47 -3.06
N VAL A 314 -1.24 29.77 -2.79
CA VAL A 314 -0.80 30.72 -3.81
C VAL A 314 0.54 31.31 -3.38
N ASN A 315 1.57 31.06 -4.17
CA ASN A 315 2.91 31.60 -3.89
C ASN A 315 2.98 33.12 -4.14
N THR A 316 4.10 33.73 -3.82
CA THR A 316 4.36 35.16 -3.99
C THR A 316 4.19 35.64 -5.43
N ASP A 317 4.39 34.79 -6.42
CA ASP A 317 4.24 35.08 -7.85
C ASP A 317 2.80 34.92 -8.37
N GLY A 318 1.86 34.57 -7.49
CA GLY A 318 0.46 34.36 -7.84
C GLY A 318 0.18 33.00 -8.51
N ARG A 319 1.16 32.08 -8.57
CA ARG A 319 0.96 30.71 -9.06
C ARG A 319 0.31 29.86 -7.98
N ARG A 320 -0.53 28.92 -8.40
CA ARG A 320 -1.34 28.10 -7.49
C ARG A 320 -0.87 26.65 -7.50
N ILE A 321 -0.90 26.06 -6.33
CA ILE A 321 -0.72 24.62 -6.11
C ILE A 321 -1.83 24.13 -5.19
N ARG A 322 -2.35 22.94 -5.45
CA ARG A 322 -3.35 22.30 -4.60
C ARG A 322 -2.67 21.36 -3.62
N ILE A 323 -3.04 21.46 -2.34
CA ILE A 323 -2.55 20.55 -1.31
C ILE A 323 -3.73 19.74 -0.79
N ASN A 324 -3.61 18.42 -0.87
CA ASN A 324 -4.61 17.46 -0.41
C ASN A 324 -4.02 16.62 0.73
N LEU A 325 -4.32 16.98 1.98
CA LEU A 325 -4.01 16.15 3.14
C LEU A 325 -5.07 15.07 3.29
N VAL A 326 -4.67 13.82 3.11
CA VAL A 326 -5.55 12.65 3.20
C VAL A 326 -5.95 12.39 4.65
N SER A 327 -7.24 12.09 4.88
CA SER A 327 -7.72 11.62 6.19
C SER A 327 -7.14 10.24 6.50
N ASN A 328 -6.81 9.97 7.76
CA ASN A 328 -6.32 8.66 8.19
C ASN A 328 -6.68 8.34 9.64
N PRO A 329 -6.76 7.05 10.01
CA PRO A 329 -6.99 6.62 11.38
C PRO A 329 -5.72 6.71 12.22
N SER A 330 -5.79 6.32 13.50
CA SER A 330 -4.62 6.18 14.40
C SER A 330 -3.66 5.03 14.03
N HIS A 331 -4.00 4.20 13.04
CA HIS A 331 -3.14 3.12 12.54
C HIS A 331 -2.00 3.75 11.72
N LEU A 332 -0.84 3.88 12.36
CA LEU A 332 0.32 4.54 11.78
C LEU A 332 0.74 3.88 10.47
N GLU A 333 1.14 4.70 9.49
CA GLU A 333 1.61 4.34 8.16
C GLU A 333 0.56 3.71 7.23
N ALA A 334 -0.66 3.41 7.74
CA ALA A 334 -1.73 2.84 6.91
C ALA A 334 -2.20 3.79 5.78
N VAL A 335 -1.93 5.07 5.92
CA VAL A 335 -2.25 6.10 4.91
C VAL A 335 -1.25 6.12 3.74
N ASP A 336 -0.05 5.58 3.91
CA ASP A 336 1.03 5.68 2.91
C ASP A 336 0.59 5.15 1.53
N PRO A 337 0.13 3.91 1.40
CA PRO A 337 -0.33 3.40 0.11
C PRO A 337 -1.58 4.13 -0.39
N VAL A 338 -2.41 4.68 0.50
CA VAL A 338 -3.60 5.46 0.12
C VAL A 338 -3.18 6.76 -0.59
N VAL A 339 -2.18 7.46 -0.05
CA VAL A 339 -1.60 8.67 -0.66
C VAL A 339 -1.04 8.37 -2.04
N GLU A 340 -0.29 7.28 -2.18
CA GLU A 340 0.24 6.83 -3.47
C GLU A 340 -0.89 6.56 -4.48
N GLY A 341 -1.96 5.92 -4.04
CA GLY A 341 -3.15 5.66 -4.84
C GLY A 341 -3.84 6.94 -5.31
N VAL A 342 -4.05 7.90 -4.39
CA VAL A 342 -4.63 9.22 -4.71
C VAL A 342 -3.74 9.97 -5.71
N ALA A 343 -2.43 10.04 -5.46
CA ALA A 343 -1.50 10.70 -6.35
C ALA A 343 -1.52 10.07 -7.76
N ARG A 344 -1.49 8.75 -7.84
CA ARG A 344 -1.54 8.02 -9.11
C ARG A 344 -2.84 8.26 -9.88
N GLY A 345 -3.98 8.30 -9.16
CA GLY A 345 -5.28 8.61 -9.74
C GLY A 345 -5.31 10.04 -10.31
N LEU A 346 -4.82 11.03 -9.55
CA LEU A 346 -4.75 12.43 -10.01
C LEU A 346 -3.82 12.59 -11.21
N GLN A 347 -2.65 11.91 -11.23
CA GLN A 347 -1.76 11.88 -12.39
C GLN A 347 -2.49 11.37 -13.65
N ARG A 348 -3.32 10.34 -13.49
CA ARG A 348 -4.14 9.82 -14.57
C ARG A 348 -5.16 10.84 -15.07
N VAL A 349 -5.90 11.48 -14.14
CA VAL A 349 -6.92 12.51 -14.44
C VAL A 349 -6.29 13.68 -15.20
N LYS A 350 -5.10 14.12 -14.79
CA LYS A 350 -4.38 15.25 -15.40
C LYS A 350 -3.59 14.90 -16.65
N GLY A 351 -3.49 13.62 -17.02
CA GLY A 351 -2.64 13.17 -18.11
C GLY A 351 -1.14 13.41 -17.82
N ASP A 352 -0.74 13.36 -16.54
CA ASP A 352 0.65 13.55 -16.09
C ASP A 352 1.49 12.28 -16.34
N GLY A 353 1.85 12.05 -17.59
CA GLY A 353 2.63 10.88 -18.00
C GLY A 353 4.06 10.86 -17.43
N GLU A 354 4.66 12.03 -17.22
CA GLU A 354 5.99 12.18 -16.62
C GLU A 354 5.98 12.12 -15.08
N ARG A 355 4.80 12.22 -14.46
CA ARG A 355 4.59 12.17 -13.01
C ARG A 355 5.34 13.28 -12.26
N LYS A 356 5.37 14.47 -12.84
CA LYS A 356 6.04 15.65 -12.29
C LYS A 356 5.07 16.72 -11.79
N ARG A 357 3.81 16.67 -12.23
CA ARG A 357 2.78 17.68 -11.89
C ARG A 357 2.00 17.34 -10.63
N VAL A 358 1.94 16.06 -10.27
CA VAL A 358 1.32 15.58 -9.04
C VAL A 358 2.35 14.78 -8.24
N ILE A 359 2.64 15.22 -7.02
CA ILE A 359 3.65 14.59 -6.17
C ILE A 359 3.05 14.09 -4.85
N PRO A 360 3.36 12.86 -4.41
CA PRO A 360 3.09 12.42 -3.05
C PRO A 360 4.17 12.92 -2.08
N VAL A 361 3.73 13.26 -0.86
CA VAL A 361 4.58 13.62 0.28
C VAL A 361 4.08 12.87 1.50
N LEU A 362 4.96 12.18 2.20
CA LEU A 362 4.64 11.41 3.40
C LEU A 362 5.45 11.89 4.60
N VAL A 363 4.78 12.06 5.74
CA VAL A 363 5.41 12.46 7.01
C VAL A 363 5.22 11.36 8.04
N HIS A 364 6.32 10.72 8.40
CA HIS A 364 6.40 9.54 9.26
C HIS A 364 6.91 9.88 10.66
N GLY A 365 6.58 9.06 11.64
CA GLY A 365 7.32 8.98 12.88
C GLY A 365 8.43 7.92 12.78
N ASP A 366 9.57 8.14 13.42
CA ASP A 366 10.76 7.26 13.34
C ASP A 366 10.47 5.81 13.75
N ALA A 367 9.78 5.61 14.86
CA ALA A 367 9.47 4.27 15.35
C ALA A 367 8.44 3.55 14.45
N ALA A 368 7.50 4.29 13.84
CA ALA A 368 6.52 3.73 12.92
C ALA A 368 7.15 3.40 11.57
N PHE A 369 7.98 4.27 11.03
CA PHE A 369 8.70 4.05 9.78
C PHE A 369 9.57 2.78 9.82
N ALA A 370 10.29 2.57 10.92
CA ALA A 370 11.11 1.37 11.10
C ALA A 370 10.30 0.12 11.43
N GLY A 371 9.13 0.25 12.08
CA GLY A 371 8.42 -0.87 12.70
C GLY A 371 7.21 -1.40 11.92
N GLN A 372 6.55 -0.55 11.10
CA GLN A 372 5.33 -0.93 10.39
C GLN A 372 5.64 -1.59 9.04
N GLY A 373 5.20 -2.84 8.85
CA GLY A 373 5.45 -3.60 7.62
C GLY A 373 4.91 -2.96 6.35
N VAL A 374 3.87 -2.12 6.46
CA VAL A 374 3.30 -1.40 5.30
C VAL A 374 4.26 -0.38 4.69
N VAL A 375 5.25 0.11 5.45
CA VAL A 375 6.30 1.02 4.93
C VAL A 375 7.13 0.35 3.85
N PRO A 376 7.83 -0.78 4.09
CA PRO A 376 8.58 -1.46 3.02
C PRO A 376 7.67 -1.96 1.90
N GLU A 377 6.42 -2.33 2.18
CA GLU A 377 5.45 -2.67 1.13
C GLU A 377 5.19 -1.46 0.22
N THR A 378 4.95 -0.28 0.77
CA THR A 378 4.71 0.96 0.02
C THR A 378 5.96 1.39 -0.76
N LEU A 379 7.13 1.36 -0.14
CA LEU A 379 8.40 1.62 -0.83
C LEU A 379 8.59 0.71 -2.04
N ASN A 380 8.22 -0.57 -1.93
CA ASN A 380 8.30 -1.52 -3.04
C ASN A 380 7.38 -1.14 -4.21
N LEU A 381 6.26 -0.46 -3.97
CA LEU A 381 5.35 -0.01 -5.04
C LEU A 381 5.95 1.08 -5.93
N SER A 382 6.91 1.84 -5.45
CA SER A 382 7.39 3.11 -6.03
C SER A 382 7.83 3.03 -7.50
N ARG A 383 8.36 1.89 -7.94
CA ARG A 383 8.84 1.69 -9.32
C ARG A 383 8.02 0.71 -10.15
N LEU A 384 6.99 0.12 -9.57
CA LEU A 384 6.18 -0.85 -10.27
C LEU A 384 5.27 -0.17 -11.30
N ARG A 385 5.12 -0.81 -12.46
CA ARG A 385 4.38 -0.26 -13.61
C ARG A 385 2.97 0.20 -13.25
N GLY A 386 2.27 -0.57 -12.42
CA GLY A 386 0.88 -0.30 -12.01
C GLY A 386 0.77 0.77 -10.92
N TYR A 387 1.81 1.00 -10.16
CA TYR A 387 1.74 1.71 -8.87
C TYR A 387 2.62 2.96 -8.79
N GLY A 388 3.80 2.95 -9.37
CA GLY A 388 4.76 4.04 -9.24
C GLY A 388 4.18 5.42 -9.57
N THR A 389 4.52 6.41 -8.75
CA THR A 389 4.04 7.81 -8.80
C THR A 389 5.12 8.79 -9.27
N GLY A 390 6.29 8.29 -9.66
CA GLY A 390 7.44 9.13 -10.04
C GLY A 390 8.24 9.61 -8.85
N GLY A 391 8.14 8.89 -7.73
CA GLY A 391 8.86 9.15 -6.48
C GLY A 391 8.04 9.94 -5.47
N THR A 392 8.30 9.65 -4.22
CA THR A 392 7.69 10.24 -3.02
C THR A 392 8.75 10.98 -2.22
N VAL A 393 8.43 12.14 -1.67
CA VAL A 393 9.29 12.81 -0.68
C VAL A 393 8.81 12.35 0.70
N HIS A 394 9.70 11.63 1.41
CA HIS A 394 9.42 11.12 2.74
C HIS A 394 10.12 11.99 3.79
N PHE A 395 9.37 12.52 4.74
CA PHE A 395 9.92 13.16 5.94
C PHE A 395 9.78 12.20 7.11
N VAL A 396 10.87 11.85 7.75
CA VAL A 396 10.89 11.10 9.00
C VAL A 396 11.14 12.05 10.16
N VAL A 397 10.10 12.32 10.96
CA VAL A 397 10.20 13.14 12.18
C VAL A 397 10.77 12.25 13.28
N ASN A 398 12.11 12.24 13.36
CA ASN A 398 12.88 11.35 14.22
C ASN A 398 13.02 11.94 15.62
N ASN A 399 11.98 11.77 16.42
CA ASN A 399 11.97 12.25 17.81
C ASN A 399 12.58 11.26 18.81
N GLN A 400 13.14 10.15 18.33
CA GLN A 400 13.96 9.19 19.08
C GLN A 400 13.20 8.39 20.14
N ILE A 401 11.87 8.34 20.06
CA ILE A 401 11.01 7.60 21.00
C ILE A 401 9.69 7.21 20.36
N GLY A 402 9.30 5.94 20.48
CA GLY A 402 8.00 5.43 20.03
C GLY A 402 7.04 5.20 21.19
N PHE A 403 6.11 6.11 21.46
CA PHE A 403 5.29 6.13 22.67
C PHE A 403 6.18 6.16 23.93
N THR A 404 6.53 4.99 24.53
CA THR A 404 7.50 4.82 25.62
C THR A 404 8.68 3.93 25.24
N THR A 405 8.74 3.46 23.98
CA THR A 405 9.78 2.55 23.51
C THR A 405 11.01 3.35 23.06
N SER A 406 12.15 3.07 23.67
CA SER A 406 13.43 3.67 23.30
C SER A 406 13.93 3.14 21.94
N THR A 407 14.87 3.84 21.32
CA THR A 407 15.45 3.43 20.02
C THR A 407 16.05 2.02 20.07
N LYS A 408 16.73 1.66 21.18
CA LYS A 408 17.33 0.32 21.38
C LYS A 408 16.33 -0.83 21.46
N ASP A 409 15.08 -0.53 21.87
CA ASP A 409 14.01 -1.51 21.97
C ASP A 409 13.08 -1.47 20.73
N ALA A 410 13.21 -0.41 19.91
CA ALA A 410 12.33 -0.18 18.75
C ALA A 410 12.89 -0.77 17.44
N ARG A 411 14.22 -0.82 17.28
CA ARG A 411 14.86 -1.25 16.04
C ARG A 411 16.25 -1.83 16.25
N SER A 412 16.67 -2.68 15.33
CA SER A 412 18.02 -3.29 15.30
C SER A 412 19.01 -2.48 14.45
N THR A 413 18.57 -1.36 13.88
CA THR A 413 19.37 -0.52 12.99
C THR A 413 19.72 0.80 13.65
N PHE A 414 20.79 1.45 13.15
CA PHE A 414 21.23 2.74 13.69
C PHE A 414 20.20 3.84 13.39
N PHE A 415 19.79 3.94 12.13
CA PHE A 415 18.76 4.89 11.69
C PHE A 415 17.42 4.21 11.48
N PRO A 416 16.30 4.88 11.76
CA PRO A 416 14.98 4.37 11.41
C PRO A 416 14.81 4.20 9.88
N THR A 417 15.57 4.96 9.11
CA THR A 417 15.56 5.00 7.65
C THR A 417 16.33 3.87 6.98
N ASP A 418 17.02 3.03 7.73
CA ASP A 418 17.77 1.89 7.17
C ASP A 418 16.87 0.90 6.42
N VAL A 419 15.59 0.80 6.77
CA VAL A 419 14.60 -0.01 6.04
C VAL A 419 14.46 0.43 4.59
N ALA A 420 14.68 1.71 4.28
CA ALA A 420 14.55 2.25 2.93
C ALA A 420 15.77 1.94 2.04
N LYS A 421 16.88 1.44 2.59
CA LYS A 421 18.06 0.99 1.81
C LYS A 421 17.78 -0.23 0.94
N MET A 422 16.59 -0.86 1.07
CA MET A 422 16.11 -1.82 0.08
C MET A 422 15.98 -1.19 -1.33
N LEU A 423 15.85 0.13 -1.41
CA LEU A 423 15.80 0.87 -2.67
C LEU A 423 17.09 1.70 -2.86
N PRO A 424 17.56 1.89 -4.11
CA PRO A 424 18.69 2.74 -4.41
C PRO A 424 18.25 4.23 -4.44
N ILE A 425 17.92 4.78 -3.26
CA ILE A 425 17.46 6.16 -3.07
C ILE A 425 18.30 6.87 -2.01
N PRO A 426 18.48 8.20 -2.08
CA PRO A 426 19.26 8.92 -1.10
C PRO A 426 18.47 9.15 0.20
N ILE A 427 19.21 9.21 1.30
CA ILE A 427 18.72 9.59 2.62
C ILE A 427 19.51 10.81 3.09
N PHE A 428 18.80 11.89 3.37
CA PHE A 428 19.35 13.11 3.94
C PHE A 428 18.95 13.19 5.42
N HIS A 429 19.94 13.20 6.31
CA HIS A 429 19.75 13.42 7.74
C HIS A 429 20.02 14.86 8.06
N ALA A 430 19.19 15.49 8.87
CA ALA A 430 19.39 16.86 9.32
C ALA A 430 19.07 17.03 10.81
N ASN A 431 19.85 17.90 11.48
CA ASN A 431 19.58 18.29 12.85
C ASN A 431 18.39 19.26 12.89
N GLY A 432 17.32 18.91 13.62
CA GLY A 432 16.13 19.75 13.76
C GLY A 432 16.33 21.09 14.46
N ASP A 433 17.44 21.28 15.17
CA ASP A 433 17.82 22.57 15.74
C ASP A 433 18.51 23.51 14.72
N ASP A 434 18.80 23.02 13.51
CA ASP A 434 19.35 23.78 12.41
C ASP A 434 18.31 23.88 11.27
N PRO A 435 17.41 24.88 11.34
CA PRO A 435 16.31 24.99 10.36
C PRO A 435 16.81 25.31 8.95
N GLU A 436 17.97 25.97 8.80
CA GLU A 436 18.56 26.22 7.48
C GLU A 436 19.02 24.91 6.83
N ALA A 437 19.62 24.00 7.62
CA ALA A 437 20.01 22.67 7.17
C ALA A 437 18.79 21.84 6.71
N VAL A 438 17.69 21.85 7.50
CA VAL A 438 16.47 21.11 7.16
C VAL A 438 15.82 21.65 5.88
N VAL A 439 15.74 22.96 5.71
CA VAL A 439 15.23 23.59 4.47
C VAL A 439 16.12 23.24 3.27
N HIS A 440 17.44 23.27 3.42
CA HIS A 440 18.39 22.92 2.37
C HIS A 440 18.23 21.46 1.90
N VAL A 441 18.17 20.50 2.81
CA VAL A 441 17.99 19.09 2.42
C VAL A 441 16.61 18.82 1.85
N THR A 442 15.61 19.61 2.23
CA THR A 442 14.26 19.56 1.64
C THR A 442 14.29 20.01 0.17
N ASP A 443 14.99 21.08 -0.15
CA ASP A 443 15.20 21.52 -1.54
C ASP A 443 15.94 20.46 -2.36
N LEU A 444 17.03 19.91 -1.83
CA LEU A 444 17.78 18.83 -2.50
C LEU A 444 16.90 17.61 -2.75
N ALA A 445 16.08 17.21 -1.79
CA ALA A 445 15.19 16.08 -1.88
C ALA A 445 14.14 16.28 -2.99
N LEU A 446 13.47 17.43 -3.01
CA LEU A 446 12.47 17.73 -4.02
C LEU A 446 13.08 17.77 -5.43
N ARG A 447 14.24 18.44 -5.61
CA ARG A 447 14.94 18.51 -6.91
C ARG A 447 15.43 17.14 -7.37
N TYR A 448 15.91 16.28 -6.43
CA TYR A 448 16.29 14.91 -6.76
C TYR A 448 15.09 14.10 -7.27
N ARG A 449 13.95 14.20 -6.58
CA ARG A 449 12.69 13.55 -6.97
C ARG A 449 12.27 14.01 -8.38
N GLN A 450 12.29 15.30 -8.66
CA GLN A 450 11.87 15.87 -9.94
C GLN A 450 12.83 15.52 -11.09
N GLU A 451 14.14 15.43 -10.82
CA GLU A 451 15.13 15.05 -11.83
C GLU A 451 15.10 13.55 -12.17
N PHE A 452 14.95 12.69 -11.14
CA PHE A 452 15.15 11.25 -11.32
C PHE A 452 13.89 10.41 -11.24
N ALA A 453 12.76 10.98 -10.86
CA ALA A 453 11.51 10.26 -10.60
C ALA A 453 11.72 9.07 -9.65
N ARG A 454 12.32 9.34 -8.47
CA ARG A 454 12.63 8.39 -7.41
C ARG A 454 12.21 8.93 -6.08
N ASP A 455 11.94 8.01 -5.15
CA ASP A 455 11.73 8.35 -3.75
C ASP A 455 12.99 8.95 -3.16
N VAL A 456 12.83 9.74 -2.12
CA VAL A 456 13.90 10.38 -1.37
C VAL A 456 13.45 10.56 0.06
N ILE A 457 14.38 10.43 1.00
CA ILE A 457 14.09 10.52 2.43
C ILE A 457 14.81 11.69 3.05
N VAL A 458 14.08 12.45 3.87
CA VAL A 458 14.60 13.50 4.76
C VAL A 458 14.32 13.06 6.19
N ASP A 459 15.37 12.67 6.90
CA ASP A 459 15.33 12.26 8.31
C ASP A 459 15.69 13.45 9.19
N ILE A 460 14.71 13.99 9.92
CA ILE A 460 14.86 15.16 10.78
C ILE A 460 15.05 14.69 12.22
N PHE A 461 16.28 14.72 12.70
CA PHE A 461 16.59 14.45 14.10
C PHE A 461 16.08 15.56 15.00
N CYS A 462 15.13 15.23 15.84
CA CYS A 462 14.47 16.16 16.73
C CYS A 462 14.17 15.50 18.09
N TYR A 463 13.29 16.10 18.87
CA TYR A 463 12.82 15.53 20.13
C TYR A 463 11.32 15.79 20.30
N ARG A 464 10.69 15.06 21.20
CA ARG A 464 9.30 15.26 21.60
C ARG A 464 9.27 15.91 22.98
N ARG A 465 8.78 17.15 23.07
CA ARG A 465 8.81 17.92 24.32
C ARG A 465 7.88 17.34 25.40
N HIS A 466 6.71 16.91 25.05
CA HIS A 466 5.70 16.34 25.97
C HIS A 466 5.63 14.81 25.83
N GLY A 467 4.75 14.16 26.59
CA GLY A 467 4.45 12.75 26.46
C GLY A 467 3.89 12.36 25.09
N HIS A 468 3.54 11.10 24.90
CA HIS A 468 2.92 10.68 23.64
C HIS A 468 1.66 11.51 23.32
N ASN A 469 0.84 11.76 24.34
CA ASN A 469 -0.23 12.73 24.34
C ASN A 469 -0.15 13.58 25.62
N GLU A 470 -1.02 14.57 25.75
CA GLU A 470 -0.99 15.56 26.81
C GLU A 470 -1.33 15.02 28.22
N GLY A 471 -1.82 13.80 28.31
CA GLY A 471 -2.06 13.10 29.58
C GLY A 471 -0.93 12.16 30.03
N ASP A 472 0.16 12.08 29.25
CA ASP A 472 1.29 11.18 29.49
C ASP A 472 2.47 11.93 30.14
N GLU A 473 3.07 11.37 31.22
CA GLU A 473 4.26 11.91 31.88
C GLU A 473 5.50 11.07 31.48
N PRO A 474 6.24 11.53 30.46
CA PRO A 474 7.29 10.73 29.84
C PRO A 474 8.56 10.58 30.70
N SER A 475 8.73 11.43 31.73
CA SER A 475 9.88 11.33 32.65
C SER A 475 9.84 10.07 33.54
N PHE A 476 8.68 9.39 33.64
CA PHE A 476 8.56 8.11 34.33
C PHE A 476 9.36 6.99 33.64
N THR A 477 9.43 7.02 32.33
CA THR A 477 10.13 5.99 31.54
C THR A 477 11.49 6.45 31.01
N HIS A 478 11.66 7.77 30.71
CA HIS A 478 12.86 8.35 30.11
C HIS A 478 13.37 9.57 30.87
N PRO A 479 13.71 9.43 32.17
CA PRO A 479 14.07 10.58 33.03
C PRO A 479 15.30 11.36 32.53
N LYS A 480 16.30 10.67 31.97
CA LYS A 480 17.53 11.33 31.45
C LYS A 480 17.22 12.18 30.21
N MET A 481 16.46 11.61 29.25
CA MET A 481 16.07 12.31 28.02
C MET A 481 15.22 13.54 28.34
N TYR A 482 14.22 13.41 29.20
CA TYR A 482 13.31 14.51 29.54
C TYR A 482 13.95 15.53 30.52
N HIS A 483 15.00 15.15 31.24
CA HIS A 483 15.84 16.11 31.91
C HIS A 483 16.56 17.02 30.91
N LEU A 484 17.17 16.49 29.87
CA LEU A 484 17.81 17.27 28.81
C LEU A 484 16.80 18.16 28.08
N ILE A 485 15.63 17.58 27.65
CA ILE A 485 14.58 18.31 26.94
C ILE A 485 14.05 19.50 27.75
N ARG A 486 13.90 19.35 29.07
CA ARG A 486 13.39 20.44 29.95
C ARG A 486 14.23 21.71 29.89
N TYR A 487 15.55 21.58 29.76
CA TYR A 487 16.48 22.70 29.70
C TYR A 487 16.88 23.06 28.26
N HIS A 488 16.38 22.34 27.28
CA HIS A 488 16.66 22.60 25.87
C HIS A 488 15.83 23.78 25.38
N GLN A 489 16.50 24.79 24.82
CA GLN A 489 15.83 25.94 24.21
C GLN A 489 15.08 25.52 22.95
N SER A 490 13.94 26.15 22.66
CA SER A 490 13.20 25.90 21.41
C SER A 490 14.02 26.30 20.19
N THR A 491 13.76 25.65 19.08
CA THR A 491 14.41 25.94 17.79
C THR A 491 14.15 27.39 17.36
N ALA A 492 12.93 27.91 17.59
CA ALA A 492 12.57 29.30 17.28
C ALA A 492 13.47 30.28 18.08
N LYS A 493 13.68 30.03 19.37
CA LYS A 493 14.55 30.88 20.23
C LYS A 493 16.01 30.82 19.77
N LYS A 494 16.58 29.64 19.55
CA LYS A 494 17.96 29.47 19.09
C LYS A 494 18.21 30.18 17.76
N TYR A 495 17.31 29.96 16.81
CA TYR A 495 17.43 30.55 15.48
C TYR A 495 17.22 32.07 15.51
N GLY A 496 16.30 32.55 16.37
CA GLY A 496 16.09 33.97 16.60
C GLY A 496 17.35 34.66 17.13
N ASP A 497 18.03 34.07 18.13
CA ASP A 497 19.29 34.58 18.67
C ASP A 497 20.40 34.60 17.58
N GLN A 498 20.43 33.62 16.70
CA GLN A 498 21.36 33.58 15.56
C GLN A 498 21.07 34.71 14.55
N LEU A 499 19.81 34.98 14.19
CA LEU A 499 19.46 36.06 13.26
C LEU A 499 19.71 37.44 13.84
N GLU A 500 19.55 37.61 15.16
CA GLU A 500 19.94 38.84 15.84
C GLU A 500 21.47 39.07 15.79
N ALA A 501 22.24 38.01 16.06
CA ALA A 501 23.70 38.07 15.98
C ALA A 501 24.22 38.39 14.55
N LEU A 502 23.48 37.99 13.53
CA LEU A 502 23.74 38.32 12.12
C LEU A 502 23.23 39.70 11.71
N GLY A 503 22.48 40.39 12.59
CA GLY A 503 21.90 41.71 12.31
C GLY A 503 20.70 41.68 11.33
N ILE A 504 20.08 40.52 11.15
CA ILE A 504 18.98 40.34 10.22
C ILE A 504 17.64 40.73 10.84
N MET A 505 17.43 40.43 12.13
CA MET A 505 16.21 40.73 12.88
C MET A 505 16.48 40.93 14.37
N THR A 506 15.91 41.98 14.95
CA THR A 506 16.02 42.23 16.37
C THR A 506 15.08 41.36 17.22
N LEU A 507 15.44 41.12 18.49
CA LEU A 507 14.57 40.40 19.44
C LEU A 507 13.19 41.07 19.62
N GLN A 508 13.12 42.40 19.47
CA GLN A 508 11.85 43.14 19.56
C GLN A 508 10.93 42.86 18.40
N GLU A 509 11.45 42.77 17.17
CA GLU A 509 10.70 42.37 15.98
C GLU A 509 10.23 40.92 16.10
N GLN A 510 11.08 40.02 16.55
CA GLN A 510 10.72 38.61 16.79
C GLN A 510 9.55 38.48 17.77
N ALA A 511 9.63 39.17 18.94
CA ALA A 511 8.52 39.16 19.90
C ALA A 511 7.24 39.78 19.35
N GLY A 512 7.35 40.73 18.43
CA GLY A 512 6.24 41.36 17.74
C GLY A 512 5.43 40.32 16.94
N PHE A 513 6.08 39.45 16.16
CA PHE A 513 5.41 38.41 15.35
C PHE A 513 4.66 37.40 16.21
N ALA A 514 5.28 36.86 17.27
CA ALA A 514 4.61 35.91 18.16
C ALA A 514 3.38 36.56 18.83
N GLY A 515 3.52 37.83 19.25
CA GLY A 515 2.43 38.59 19.88
C GLY A 515 1.27 38.86 18.94
N GLU A 516 1.54 39.24 17.68
CA GLU A 516 0.49 39.44 16.64
C GLU A 516 -0.24 38.13 16.36
N TYR A 517 0.48 37.02 16.18
CA TYR A 517 -0.15 35.72 15.90
C TYR A 517 -1.01 35.26 17.09
N LYS A 518 -0.52 35.42 18.31
CA LYS A 518 -1.29 35.12 19.53
C LYS A 518 -2.58 35.94 19.63
N LYS A 519 -2.54 37.19 19.19
CA LYS A 519 -3.75 38.03 19.12
C LYS A 519 -4.75 37.46 18.12
N VAL A 520 -4.31 37.09 16.92
CA VAL A 520 -5.16 36.42 15.91
C VAL A 520 -5.81 35.16 16.47
N LEU A 521 -5.03 34.29 17.14
CA LEU A 521 -5.57 33.07 17.74
C LEU A 521 -6.64 33.35 18.81
N LYS A 522 -6.45 34.41 19.63
CA LYS A 522 -7.47 34.82 20.61
C LYS A 522 -8.77 35.31 19.95
N GLU A 523 -8.65 36.14 18.93
CA GLU A 523 -9.79 36.64 18.18
C GLU A 523 -10.58 35.47 17.51
N GLU A 524 -9.86 34.50 16.93
CA GLU A 524 -10.46 33.30 16.35
C GLU A 524 -11.14 32.40 17.41
N LEU A 525 -10.56 32.31 18.62
CA LEU A 525 -11.17 31.55 19.72
C LEU A 525 -12.47 32.24 20.22
N GLU A 526 -12.47 33.57 20.33
CA GLU A 526 -13.68 34.34 20.69
C GLU A 526 -14.77 34.16 19.64
N ARG A 527 -14.40 34.15 18.36
CA ARG A 527 -15.32 33.88 17.25
C ARG A 527 -15.89 32.45 17.33
N SER A 528 -15.07 31.46 17.63
CA SER A 528 -15.52 30.09 17.86
C SER A 528 -16.59 30.03 18.96
N ARG A 529 -16.34 30.68 20.12
CA ARG A 529 -17.26 30.69 21.27
C ARG A 529 -18.53 31.50 21.04
N SER A 530 -18.49 32.47 20.15
CA SER A 530 -19.69 33.27 19.81
C SER A 530 -20.62 32.59 18.80
N GLY A 531 -20.28 31.43 18.28
CA GLY A 531 -21.03 30.69 17.25
C GLY A 531 -21.04 31.37 15.89
N ALA A 532 -20.19 32.39 15.64
CA ALA A 532 -20.07 33.07 14.38
C ALA A 532 -19.34 32.21 13.34
N THR A 533 -20.07 31.42 12.58
CA THR A 533 -19.52 30.65 11.47
C THR A 533 -19.26 31.58 10.26
N HIS A 534 -18.11 31.37 9.58
CA HIS A 534 -17.94 31.86 8.21
C HIS A 534 -18.93 31.12 7.30
N GLY A 535 -19.83 31.85 6.63
CA GLY A 535 -20.72 31.26 5.65
C GLY A 535 -19.96 30.71 4.44
N GLY A 536 -19.68 29.44 4.47
CA GLY A 536 -19.01 28.77 3.37
C GLY A 536 -18.38 27.43 3.76
N HIS A 537 -19.17 26.50 4.31
CA HIS A 537 -18.67 25.13 4.51
C HIS A 537 -18.36 24.48 3.15
N ARG A 538 -17.10 24.51 2.72
CA ARG A 538 -16.59 23.57 1.73
C ARG A 538 -16.41 22.23 2.42
N LYS A 539 -17.21 21.24 2.03
CA LYS A 539 -17.04 19.85 2.47
C LYS A 539 -15.62 19.41 2.17
N ALA A 540 -14.86 19.07 3.22
CA ALA A 540 -13.56 18.43 3.08
C ALA A 540 -13.72 17.12 2.27
N GLY A 541 -12.89 16.92 1.25
CA GLY A 541 -12.76 15.63 0.57
C GLY A 541 -13.59 15.39 -0.69
N VAL A 542 -14.29 16.39 -1.26
CA VAL A 542 -14.95 16.21 -2.57
C VAL A 542 -14.29 17.11 -3.60
N PRO A 543 -13.72 16.57 -4.71
CA PRO A 543 -13.25 17.39 -5.83
C PRO A 543 -14.39 18.25 -6.34
N ALA A 544 -14.12 19.54 -6.63
CA ALA A 544 -15.08 20.46 -7.20
C ALA A 544 -15.73 19.83 -8.44
N LYS A 545 -17.05 19.69 -8.43
CA LYS A 545 -17.83 19.24 -9.57
C LYS A 545 -17.48 20.10 -10.78
N SER A 546 -17.07 19.47 -11.87
CA SER A 546 -17.13 20.11 -13.19
C SER A 546 -18.57 20.61 -13.39
N SER A 547 -18.68 21.88 -13.81
CA SER A 547 -19.94 22.57 -14.00
C SER A 547 -20.79 21.92 -15.09
N THR A 548 -21.60 20.95 -14.73
CA THR A 548 -22.82 20.62 -15.42
C THR A 548 -23.94 20.51 -14.38
N SER A 549 -24.79 21.52 -14.40
CA SER A 549 -25.90 21.69 -13.47
C SER A 549 -26.85 20.51 -13.46
N ARG A 550 -26.81 19.71 -12.38
CA ARG A 550 -27.96 18.90 -11.95
C ARG A 550 -28.34 19.33 -10.54
N LYS A 551 -29.58 19.82 -10.41
CA LYS A 551 -30.21 20.27 -9.16
C LYS A 551 -30.10 19.17 -8.11
N THR A 552 -29.46 19.50 -6.97
CA THR A 552 -29.41 18.66 -5.78
C THR A 552 -30.74 18.76 -5.05
N SER A 553 -31.47 17.66 -4.97
CA SER A 553 -32.53 17.45 -4.00
C SER A 553 -31.93 17.14 -2.62
N THR A 554 -32.56 17.64 -1.59
CA THR A 554 -32.23 17.53 -0.15
C THR A 554 -32.06 16.07 0.28
N PRO A 555 -31.04 15.71 1.10
CA PRO A 555 -30.91 14.33 1.61
C PRO A 555 -31.94 14.08 2.71
N GLY A 556 -32.85 13.17 2.47
CA GLY A 556 -33.72 12.66 3.53
C GLY A 556 -35.11 12.31 3.09
N GLN A 557 -35.32 11.50 2.06
CA GLN A 557 -36.56 10.70 1.86
C GLN A 557 -36.55 9.78 0.63
N ASP A 558 -35.54 9.79 -0.27
CA ASP A 558 -35.57 9.03 -1.53
C ASP A 558 -34.39 8.06 -1.77
N ALA A 559 -33.66 7.65 -0.75
CA ALA A 559 -32.52 6.73 -0.89
C ALA A 559 -32.90 5.31 -1.37
N GLY A 560 -34.19 4.96 -1.34
CA GLY A 560 -34.66 3.61 -1.72
C GLY A 560 -35.02 3.43 -3.21
N LEU A 561 -35.01 4.47 -4.03
CA LEU A 561 -35.59 4.41 -5.38
C LEU A 561 -34.58 4.39 -6.54
N THR A 562 -33.30 4.70 -6.31
CA THR A 562 -32.30 4.85 -7.39
C THR A 562 -31.57 3.55 -7.74
N GLU A 563 -31.40 2.60 -6.82
CA GLU A 563 -30.71 1.31 -7.06
C GLU A 563 -31.53 0.32 -7.91
N ALA A 564 -32.83 0.36 -7.81
CA ALA A 564 -33.71 -0.61 -8.43
C ALA A 564 -33.87 -0.47 -9.97
N ARG A 565 -33.25 0.52 -10.62
CA ARG A 565 -33.50 0.86 -12.04
C ARG A 565 -32.27 1.18 -12.89
N ALA A 566 -31.07 0.84 -12.50
CA ALA A 566 -29.95 0.94 -13.42
C ALA A 566 -30.11 -0.12 -14.53
N ASP A 567 -30.42 0.31 -15.75
CA ASP A 567 -30.38 -0.60 -16.90
C ASP A 567 -28.95 -1.06 -17.14
N THR A 568 -28.70 -2.35 -16.91
CA THR A 568 -27.40 -3.00 -17.10
C THR A 568 -27.37 -3.93 -18.30
N SER A 569 -28.47 -3.97 -19.09
CA SER A 569 -28.54 -4.71 -20.32
C SER A 569 -27.61 -4.13 -21.39
N VAL A 570 -27.19 -4.97 -22.34
CA VAL A 570 -26.33 -4.57 -23.45
C VAL A 570 -26.89 -5.15 -24.74
N PRO A 571 -27.01 -4.37 -25.83
CA PRO A 571 -27.49 -4.85 -27.09
C PRO A 571 -26.70 -6.07 -27.61
N GLN A 572 -27.41 -7.10 -28.10
CA GLN A 572 -26.81 -8.36 -28.59
C GLN A 572 -25.69 -8.14 -29.60
N ARG A 573 -25.88 -7.22 -30.55
CA ARG A 573 -24.90 -6.91 -31.58
C ARG A 573 -23.57 -6.41 -30.95
N LEU A 574 -23.68 -5.59 -29.95
CA LEU A 574 -22.48 -5.04 -29.26
C LEU A 574 -21.72 -6.16 -28.54
N LEU A 575 -22.41 -7.08 -27.86
CA LEU A 575 -21.76 -8.21 -27.20
C LEU A 575 -21.07 -9.13 -28.22
N GLN A 576 -21.70 -9.38 -29.39
CA GLN A 576 -21.12 -10.14 -30.50
C GLN A 576 -19.86 -9.48 -31.06
N ASP A 577 -19.88 -8.14 -31.24
CA ASP A 577 -18.73 -7.38 -31.71
C ASP A 577 -17.58 -7.44 -30.72
N ILE A 578 -17.88 -7.35 -29.43
CA ILE A 578 -16.87 -7.47 -28.34
C ILE A 578 -16.23 -8.87 -28.39
N VAL A 579 -17.04 -9.95 -28.41
CA VAL A 579 -16.49 -11.33 -28.46
C VAL A 579 -15.57 -11.51 -29.63
N LYS A 580 -16.01 -11.11 -30.82
CA LYS A 580 -15.20 -11.18 -32.03
C LYS A 580 -13.85 -10.47 -31.87
N LYS A 581 -13.85 -9.27 -31.30
CA LYS A 581 -12.64 -8.46 -31.12
C LYS A 581 -11.68 -9.09 -30.11
N ILE A 582 -12.18 -9.51 -28.94
CA ILE A 582 -11.33 -10.10 -27.89
C ILE A 582 -10.88 -11.53 -28.23
N SER A 583 -11.46 -12.18 -29.25
CA SER A 583 -11.06 -13.49 -29.74
C SER A 583 -10.15 -13.44 -30.98
N THR A 584 -9.92 -12.25 -31.54
CA THR A 584 -9.10 -12.09 -32.75
C THR A 584 -7.63 -11.94 -32.36
N VAL A 585 -6.78 -12.85 -32.83
CA VAL A 585 -5.33 -12.74 -32.68
C VAL A 585 -4.80 -11.75 -33.72
N PRO A 586 -4.01 -10.72 -33.32
CA PRO A 586 -3.43 -9.76 -34.27
C PRO A 586 -2.55 -10.43 -35.33
N ALA A 587 -2.53 -9.86 -36.53
CA ALA A 587 -1.68 -10.38 -37.62
C ALA A 587 -0.20 -10.33 -37.20
N GLY A 588 0.50 -11.44 -37.38
CA GLY A 588 1.92 -11.57 -37.01
C GLY A 588 2.18 -11.82 -35.51
N PHE A 589 1.17 -11.86 -34.66
CA PHE A 589 1.31 -12.15 -33.23
C PHE A 589 1.35 -13.67 -32.96
N ASN A 590 2.42 -14.14 -32.34
CA ASN A 590 2.65 -15.57 -32.07
C ASN A 590 2.12 -15.96 -30.67
N ILE A 591 0.79 -16.09 -30.57
CA ILE A 591 0.14 -16.49 -29.31
C ILE A 591 0.53 -17.93 -28.90
N GLN A 592 0.52 -18.23 -27.61
CA GLN A 592 0.73 -19.57 -27.09
C GLN A 592 -0.39 -20.53 -27.58
N PRO A 593 -0.09 -21.68 -28.23
CA PRO A 593 -1.11 -22.54 -28.87
C PRO A 593 -2.23 -23.04 -27.95
N LYS A 594 -1.94 -23.30 -26.67
CA LYS A 594 -2.98 -23.69 -25.70
C LYS A 594 -3.92 -22.52 -25.40
N LEU A 595 -3.38 -21.30 -25.32
CA LEU A 595 -4.18 -20.10 -25.11
C LEU A 595 -5.04 -19.78 -26.34
N GLU A 596 -4.48 -19.91 -27.56
CA GLU A 596 -5.25 -19.75 -28.81
C GLU A 596 -6.44 -20.70 -28.87
N ARG A 597 -6.24 -21.97 -28.46
CA ARG A 597 -7.32 -22.94 -28.37
C ARG A 597 -8.40 -22.52 -27.38
N ILE A 598 -8.02 -22.05 -26.17
CA ILE A 598 -8.97 -21.58 -25.17
C ILE A 598 -9.80 -20.40 -25.70
N VAL A 599 -9.15 -19.45 -26.37
CA VAL A 599 -9.81 -18.27 -26.97
C VAL A 599 -10.82 -18.71 -28.05
N LYS A 600 -10.43 -19.62 -28.97
CA LYS A 600 -11.31 -20.16 -30.01
C LYS A 600 -12.48 -20.98 -29.44
N GLU A 601 -12.22 -21.80 -28.42
CA GLU A 601 -13.28 -22.57 -27.75
C GLU A 601 -14.29 -21.63 -27.05
N ARG A 602 -13.83 -20.54 -26.45
CA ARG A 602 -14.70 -19.53 -25.81
C ARG A 602 -15.59 -18.82 -26.84
N GLU A 603 -15.02 -18.43 -27.96
CA GLU A 603 -15.78 -17.85 -29.09
C GLU A 603 -16.82 -18.83 -29.64
N ALA A 604 -16.45 -20.10 -29.84
CA ALA A 604 -17.37 -21.15 -30.33
C ALA A 604 -18.53 -21.41 -29.35
N LYS A 605 -18.26 -21.49 -28.05
CA LYS A 605 -19.32 -21.65 -27.04
C LYS A 605 -20.30 -20.48 -27.05
N PHE A 606 -19.81 -19.27 -27.23
CA PHE A 606 -20.67 -18.10 -27.35
C PHE A 606 -21.50 -18.11 -28.64
N THR A 607 -20.84 -18.29 -29.79
CA THR A 607 -21.49 -18.13 -31.12
C THR A 607 -22.34 -19.32 -31.55
N GLN A 608 -21.98 -20.56 -31.19
CA GLN A 608 -22.60 -21.78 -31.63
C GLN A 608 -23.50 -22.43 -30.57
N GLU A 609 -23.11 -22.36 -29.30
CA GLU A 609 -23.82 -23.04 -28.22
C GLU A 609 -24.67 -22.09 -27.37
N ASN A 610 -24.58 -20.77 -27.57
CA ASN A 610 -25.22 -19.73 -26.71
C ASN A 610 -24.92 -19.92 -25.23
N ARG A 611 -23.65 -20.18 -24.91
CA ARG A 611 -23.18 -20.46 -23.56
C ARG A 611 -22.09 -19.46 -23.13
N ILE A 612 -22.34 -18.71 -22.09
CA ILE A 612 -21.44 -17.72 -21.50
C ILE A 612 -21.02 -18.21 -20.12
N ASP A 613 -19.73 -18.42 -19.93
CA ASP A 613 -19.14 -18.72 -18.61
C ASP A 613 -18.80 -17.43 -17.85
N PHE A 614 -18.35 -17.56 -16.58
CA PHE A 614 -18.01 -16.42 -15.75
C PHE A 614 -16.90 -15.55 -16.33
N ALA A 615 -15.87 -16.15 -16.91
CA ALA A 615 -14.73 -15.40 -17.45
C ALA A 615 -15.13 -14.58 -18.70
N LEU A 616 -15.99 -15.15 -19.56
CA LEU A 616 -16.52 -14.42 -20.70
C LEU A 616 -17.52 -13.34 -20.27
N ALA A 617 -18.37 -13.61 -19.27
CA ALA A 617 -19.30 -12.62 -18.71
C ALA A 617 -18.54 -11.41 -18.13
N GLU A 618 -17.43 -11.63 -17.44
CA GLU A 618 -16.53 -10.58 -16.95
C GLU A 618 -15.97 -9.75 -18.10
N ALA A 619 -15.41 -10.42 -19.11
CA ALA A 619 -14.84 -9.74 -20.28
C ALA A 619 -15.88 -8.93 -21.07
N LEU A 620 -17.12 -9.42 -21.17
CA LEU A 620 -18.24 -8.72 -21.79
C LEU A 620 -18.71 -7.51 -20.97
N ALA A 621 -18.76 -7.63 -19.63
CA ALA A 621 -19.06 -6.51 -18.74
C ALA A 621 -18.00 -5.42 -18.90
N PHE A 622 -16.73 -5.79 -18.83
CA PHE A 622 -15.62 -4.85 -19.02
C PHE A 622 -15.64 -4.22 -20.42
N GLY A 623 -15.72 -5.03 -21.47
CA GLY A 623 -15.72 -4.54 -22.84
C GLY A 623 -16.84 -3.54 -23.12
N SER A 624 -18.07 -3.81 -22.64
CA SER A 624 -19.20 -2.90 -22.78
C SER A 624 -19.00 -1.59 -22.00
N LEU A 625 -18.47 -1.63 -20.78
CA LEU A 625 -18.18 -0.45 -19.97
C LEU A 625 -17.05 0.40 -20.58
N LEU A 626 -16.03 -0.21 -21.17
CA LEU A 626 -14.95 0.50 -21.86
C LEU A 626 -15.48 1.29 -23.07
N LEU A 627 -16.41 0.69 -23.84
CA LEU A 627 -17.08 1.36 -24.96
C LEU A 627 -18.02 2.47 -24.51
N GLU A 628 -18.55 2.39 -23.31
CA GLU A 628 -19.37 3.43 -22.66
C GLU A 628 -18.53 4.56 -22.02
N GLY A 629 -17.19 4.48 -22.11
CA GLY A 629 -16.28 5.50 -21.58
C GLY A 629 -15.83 5.28 -20.13
N THR A 630 -16.19 4.16 -19.51
CA THR A 630 -15.78 3.85 -18.14
C THR A 630 -14.37 3.25 -18.13
N HIS A 631 -13.41 3.92 -17.48
CA HIS A 631 -12.09 3.34 -17.24
C HIS A 631 -12.16 2.20 -16.22
N ILE A 632 -11.41 1.14 -16.47
CA ILE A 632 -11.36 -0.02 -15.58
C ILE A 632 -9.92 -0.23 -15.13
N ARG A 633 -9.73 -0.39 -13.81
CA ARG A 633 -8.47 -0.79 -13.21
C ARG A 633 -8.69 -2.05 -12.38
N LEU A 634 -7.95 -3.10 -12.72
CA LEU A 634 -7.94 -4.38 -12.02
C LEU A 634 -6.52 -4.66 -11.55
N SER A 635 -6.34 -4.93 -10.27
CA SER A 635 -5.05 -5.37 -9.73
C SER A 635 -5.22 -6.44 -8.66
N GLY A 636 -4.17 -7.18 -8.41
CA GLY A 636 -4.09 -8.27 -7.46
C GLY A 636 -3.10 -9.32 -7.95
N GLU A 637 -2.80 -10.28 -7.14
CA GLU A 637 -1.88 -11.36 -7.48
C GLU A 637 -2.45 -12.20 -8.63
N ASP A 638 -1.65 -12.42 -9.67
CA ASP A 638 -2.06 -13.15 -10.88
C ASP A 638 -3.27 -12.58 -11.65
N SER A 639 -3.71 -11.34 -11.41
CA SER A 639 -4.97 -10.80 -11.97
C SER A 639 -5.00 -10.75 -13.49
N ALA A 640 -3.86 -10.58 -14.17
CA ALA A 640 -3.82 -10.57 -15.63
C ALA A 640 -4.20 -11.92 -16.25
N ARG A 641 -3.79 -13.02 -15.64
CA ARG A 641 -4.16 -14.40 -16.03
C ARG A 641 -5.42 -14.87 -15.32
N GLY A 642 -5.63 -14.44 -14.10
CA GLY A 642 -6.51 -14.99 -13.09
C GLY A 642 -5.86 -16.14 -12.35
N THR A 643 -5.99 -16.19 -11.01
CA THR A 643 -5.41 -17.23 -10.14
C THR A 643 -5.76 -18.65 -10.62
N PHE A 644 -6.96 -18.84 -11.13
CA PHE A 644 -7.45 -20.14 -11.64
C PHE A 644 -7.29 -20.27 -13.16
N ALA A 645 -6.42 -19.49 -13.81
CA ALA A 645 -6.22 -19.45 -15.25
C ALA A 645 -7.55 -19.33 -16.05
N GLN A 646 -8.41 -18.42 -15.61
CA GLN A 646 -9.72 -18.19 -16.21
C GLN A 646 -9.75 -16.96 -17.12
N ARG A 647 -9.04 -15.85 -16.74
CA ARG A 647 -9.18 -14.54 -17.39
C ARG A 647 -8.37 -14.40 -18.67
N HIS A 648 -7.06 -14.58 -18.60
CA HIS A 648 -6.13 -14.43 -19.74
C HIS A 648 -6.29 -13.09 -20.47
N SER A 649 -6.36 -12.00 -19.74
CA SER A 649 -6.58 -10.67 -20.31
C SER A 649 -5.34 -10.02 -20.94
N VAL A 650 -4.16 -10.60 -20.74
CA VAL A 650 -2.91 -10.17 -21.36
C VAL A 650 -2.27 -11.34 -22.08
N TRP A 651 -1.92 -11.14 -23.34
CA TRP A 651 -1.25 -12.12 -24.19
C TRP A 651 0.21 -11.69 -24.45
N TRP A 652 1.09 -12.67 -24.60
CA TRP A 652 2.50 -12.48 -24.86
C TRP A 652 2.91 -13.13 -26.17
N ASP A 653 3.65 -12.39 -27.02
CA ASP A 653 4.21 -12.96 -28.24
C ASP A 653 5.41 -13.85 -27.88
N ARG A 654 5.36 -15.14 -28.30
CA ARG A 654 6.38 -16.13 -27.96
C ARG A 654 7.70 -15.97 -28.72
N LEU A 655 7.66 -15.34 -29.92
CA LEU A 655 8.80 -15.28 -30.82
C LEU A 655 9.44 -13.90 -30.86
N SER A 656 8.84 -12.91 -30.22
CA SER A 656 9.43 -11.58 -30.14
C SER A 656 10.59 -11.56 -29.15
N SER A 657 11.74 -11.03 -29.54
CA SER A 657 12.90 -10.80 -28.68
C SER A 657 12.61 -9.76 -27.58
N ARG A 658 11.59 -8.92 -27.75
CA ARG A 658 11.03 -8.01 -26.75
C ARG A 658 9.53 -8.21 -26.70
N PRO A 659 9.04 -9.21 -25.92
CA PRO A 659 7.62 -9.49 -25.85
C PRO A 659 6.86 -8.30 -25.28
N LEU A 660 6.15 -7.58 -26.16
CA LEU A 660 5.19 -6.57 -25.75
C LEU A 660 3.88 -7.24 -25.37
N PRO A 661 3.27 -6.89 -24.24
CA PRO A 661 1.97 -7.42 -23.86
C PRO A 661 0.88 -6.88 -24.78
N TYR A 662 -0.02 -7.75 -25.23
CA TYR A 662 -1.23 -7.39 -25.93
C TYR A 662 -2.45 -7.61 -25.03
N THR A 663 -3.28 -6.60 -24.89
CA THR A 663 -4.50 -6.64 -24.07
C THR A 663 -5.71 -6.52 -24.99
N PRO A 664 -6.43 -7.62 -25.29
CA PRO A 664 -7.54 -7.62 -26.26
C PRO A 664 -8.64 -6.62 -25.93
N LEU A 665 -8.95 -6.42 -24.64
CA LEU A 665 -9.96 -5.47 -24.18
C LEU A 665 -9.61 -4.00 -24.51
N ASN A 666 -8.35 -3.68 -24.75
CA ASN A 666 -7.92 -2.33 -25.19
C ASN A 666 -7.96 -2.15 -26.72
N ALA A 667 -8.34 -3.20 -27.47
CA ALA A 667 -8.35 -3.18 -28.93
C ALA A 667 -9.76 -3.40 -29.51
N ILE A 668 -10.81 -3.15 -28.75
CA ILE A 668 -12.21 -3.34 -29.20
C ILE A 668 -12.57 -2.22 -30.18
N ALA A 669 -12.34 -0.95 -29.82
CA ALA A 669 -12.62 0.20 -30.65
C ALA A 669 -11.60 1.31 -30.43
N GLU A 670 -11.39 2.15 -31.45
CA GLU A 670 -10.58 3.35 -31.34
C GLU A 670 -11.27 4.39 -30.44
N GLY A 671 -10.51 5.06 -29.56
CA GLY A 671 -11.03 6.10 -28.66
C GLY A 671 -11.82 5.58 -27.44
N GLN A 672 -11.90 4.26 -27.22
CA GLN A 672 -12.53 3.70 -26.04
C GLN A 672 -11.78 4.05 -24.74
N ALA A 673 -12.43 3.86 -23.60
CA ALA A 673 -11.78 3.93 -22.31
C ALA A 673 -10.73 2.83 -22.12
N CYS A 674 -9.81 3.00 -21.19
CA CYS A 674 -8.68 2.10 -21.00
C CYS A 674 -8.98 1.03 -19.93
N PHE A 675 -8.64 -0.22 -20.24
CA PHE A 675 -8.52 -1.32 -19.30
C PHE A 675 -7.08 -1.42 -18.81
N SER A 676 -6.87 -1.20 -17.54
CA SER A 676 -5.56 -1.33 -16.88
C SER A 676 -5.58 -2.56 -15.98
N VAL A 677 -4.76 -3.55 -16.28
CA VAL A 677 -4.63 -4.77 -15.47
C VAL A 677 -3.19 -4.95 -15.04
N TYR A 678 -3.00 -5.28 -13.76
CA TYR A 678 -1.68 -5.43 -13.15
C TYR A 678 -1.66 -6.63 -12.22
N ASP A 679 -0.66 -7.49 -12.38
CA ASP A 679 -0.29 -8.43 -11.35
C ASP A 679 0.43 -7.62 -10.25
N SER A 680 -0.05 -7.71 -9.03
CA SER A 680 0.48 -6.98 -7.89
C SER A 680 1.69 -7.69 -7.26
N PRO A 681 2.50 -7.02 -6.45
CA PRO A 681 3.36 -7.73 -5.51
C PRO A 681 2.53 -8.54 -4.50
N LEU A 682 3.19 -9.47 -3.81
CA LEU A 682 2.58 -10.30 -2.75
C LEU A 682 2.38 -9.45 -1.48
N SER A 683 1.40 -8.59 -1.51
CA SER A 683 1.02 -7.69 -0.43
C SER A 683 -0.44 -7.29 -0.58
N GLU A 684 -1.26 -7.67 0.36
CA GLU A 684 -2.66 -7.27 0.41
C GLU A 684 -2.81 -5.86 0.97
N PHE A 685 -2.03 -5.52 2.02
CA PHE A 685 -2.19 -4.26 2.75
C PHE A 685 -1.89 -3.04 1.86
N SER A 686 -0.68 -2.96 1.32
CA SER A 686 -0.29 -1.80 0.50
C SER A 686 -1.08 -1.73 -0.80
N VAL A 687 -1.36 -2.87 -1.42
CA VAL A 687 -2.09 -2.92 -2.70
C VAL A 687 -3.54 -2.50 -2.53
N LEU A 688 -4.26 -3.04 -1.54
CA LEU A 688 -5.65 -2.64 -1.28
C LEU A 688 -5.76 -1.18 -0.84
N GLY A 689 -4.81 -0.71 -0.01
CA GLY A 689 -4.72 0.70 0.39
C GLY A 689 -4.52 1.63 -0.82
N PHE A 690 -3.65 1.24 -1.73
CA PHE A 690 -3.42 1.98 -2.98
C PHE A 690 -4.67 2.03 -3.85
N GLU A 691 -5.33 0.90 -4.08
CA GLU A 691 -6.54 0.84 -4.91
C GLU A 691 -7.70 1.64 -4.29
N TYR A 692 -7.85 1.61 -2.97
CA TYR A 692 -8.78 2.50 -2.27
C TYR A 692 -8.45 3.97 -2.54
N GLY A 693 -7.19 4.38 -2.36
CA GLY A 693 -6.75 5.76 -2.65
C GLY A 693 -7.00 6.15 -4.10
N PHE A 694 -6.76 5.24 -5.05
CA PHE A 694 -7.03 5.48 -6.47
C PHE A 694 -8.52 5.77 -6.73
N THR A 695 -9.44 5.09 -6.03
CA THR A 695 -10.89 5.37 -6.16
C THR A 695 -11.29 6.77 -5.69
N LEU A 696 -10.59 7.33 -4.70
CA LEU A 696 -10.88 8.68 -4.20
C LEU A 696 -10.55 9.75 -5.24
N ALA A 697 -9.51 9.52 -6.05
CA ALA A 697 -9.10 10.43 -7.12
C ALA A 697 -9.87 10.20 -8.44
N MET A 698 -10.32 8.98 -8.69
CA MET A 698 -11.07 8.59 -9.90
C MET A 698 -12.39 7.88 -9.54
N PRO A 699 -13.36 8.57 -8.94
CA PRO A 699 -14.61 7.93 -8.48
C PRO A 699 -15.46 7.38 -9.63
N GLU A 700 -15.22 7.80 -10.87
CA GLU A 700 -15.94 7.33 -12.05
C GLU A 700 -15.31 6.08 -12.70
N ALA A 701 -14.08 5.70 -12.31
CA ALA A 701 -13.47 4.47 -12.76
C ALA A 701 -14.06 3.26 -12.02
N LEU A 702 -14.11 2.11 -12.68
CA LEU A 702 -14.36 0.83 -12.01
C LEU A 702 -13.01 0.27 -11.56
N VAL A 703 -12.75 0.34 -10.26
CA VAL A 703 -11.51 -0.13 -9.65
C VAL A 703 -11.78 -1.43 -8.90
N LEU A 704 -11.02 -2.47 -9.24
CA LEU A 704 -11.18 -3.80 -8.67
C LEU A 704 -9.84 -4.27 -8.09
N TRP A 705 -9.88 -4.77 -6.87
CA TRP A 705 -8.81 -5.54 -6.27
C TRP A 705 -9.23 -7.01 -6.16
N GLU A 706 -8.40 -7.92 -6.68
CA GLU A 706 -8.64 -9.37 -6.63
C GLU A 706 -7.65 -10.01 -5.65
N ALA A 707 -8.15 -10.58 -4.57
CA ALA A 707 -7.34 -11.43 -3.72
C ALA A 707 -6.99 -12.74 -4.42
N GLN A 708 -5.81 -13.32 -4.17
CA GLN A 708 -5.47 -14.63 -4.75
C GLN A 708 -6.41 -15.72 -4.26
N PHE A 709 -6.71 -15.72 -2.97
CA PHE A 709 -7.84 -16.38 -2.32
C PHE A 709 -8.50 -15.37 -1.39
N GLY A 710 -9.82 -15.43 -1.25
CA GLY A 710 -10.55 -14.49 -0.38
C GLY A 710 -10.11 -14.54 1.08
N ASP A 711 -9.57 -15.68 1.54
CA ASP A 711 -9.01 -15.84 2.88
C ASP A 711 -7.89 -14.84 3.18
N PHE A 712 -7.06 -14.51 2.18
CA PHE A 712 -5.92 -13.62 2.36
C PHE A 712 -6.28 -12.14 2.51
N SER A 713 -7.56 -11.76 2.27
CA SER A 713 -8.03 -10.39 2.49
C SER A 713 -7.80 -9.89 3.92
N ASN A 714 -7.63 -10.78 4.89
CA ASN A 714 -7.33 -10.42 6.28
C ASN A 714 -5.93 -9.79 6.46
N GLY A 715 -5.00 -9.99 5.52
CA GLY A 715 -3.72 -9.26 5.45
C GLY A 715 -3.90 -7.75 5.28
N ALA A 716 -5.04 -7.30 4.76
CA ALA A 716 -5.42 -5.90 4.59
C ALA A 716 -6.56 -5.45 5.53
N GLN A 717 -6.80 -6.15 6.63
CA GLN A 717 -7.96 -5.87 7.52
C GLN A 717 -7.99 -4.43 8.02
N VAL A 718 -6.83 -3.81 8.26
CA VAL A 718 -6.72 -2.39 8.65
C VAL A 718 -7.33 -1.47 7.59
N VAL A 719 -7.08 -1.75 6.31
CA VAL A 719 -7.64 -0.97 5.19
C VAL A 719 -9.15 -1.19 5.10
N ILE A 720 -9.60 -2.44 5.26
CA ILE A 720 -11.03 -2.80 5.20
C ILE A 720 -11.80 -2.05 6.29
N ASP A 721 -11.36 -2.17 7.55
CA ASP A 721 -12.10 -1.64 8.71
C ASP A 721 -12.06 -0.10 8.76
N ASN A 722 -10.89 0.48 8.50
CA ASN A 722 -10.67 1.89 8.81
C ASN A 722 -10.85 2.82 7.62
N PHE A 723 -10.74 2.32 6.38
CA PHE A 723 -10.87 3.14 5.19
C PHE A 723 -12.09 2.73 4.35
N ILE A 724 -12.20 1.47 3.95
CA ILE A 724 -13.23 1.03 2.99
C ILE A 724 -14.62 1.08 3.63
N VAL A 725 -14.80 0.48 4.81
CA VAL A 725 -16.10 0.39 5.48
C VAL A 725 -16.46 1.70 6.15
N SER A 726 -15.57 2.29 6.92
CA SER A 726 -15.90 3.43 7.79
C SER A 726 -15.52 4.80 7.23
N GLY A 727 -14.77 4.88 6.11
CA GLY A 727 -14.24 6.14 5.58
C GLY A 727 -15.32 7.15 5.17
N GLU A 728 -16.42 6.70 4.60
CA GLU A 728 -17.54 7.57 4.26
C GLU A 728 -18.21 8.16 5.50
N SER A 729 -18.50 7.34 6.51
CA SER A 729 -19.15 7.78 7.75
C SER A 729 -18.26 8.70 8.58
N LYS A 730 -16.95 8.47 8.62
CA LYS A 730 -15.98 9.27 9.39
C LYS A 730 -15.57 10.55 8.69
N TRP A 731 -15.30 10.48 7.40
CA TRP A 731 -14.60 11.55 6.66
C TRP A 731 -15.37 12.06 5.42
N GLY A 732 -16.50 11.44 5.10
CA GLY A 732 -17.20 11.70 3.84
C GLY A 732 -16.46 11.16 2.60
N SER A 733 -15.48 10.26 2.80
CA SER A 733 -14.64 9.69 1.75
C SER A 733 -15.28 8.43 1.19
N GLY A 734 -16.29 8.58 0.34
CA GLY A 734 -16.98 7.46 -0.33
C GLY A 734 -16.08 6.80 -1.38
N SER A 735 -16.07 5.47 -1.44
CA SER A 735 -15.31 4.67 -2.40
C SER A 735 -16.23 3.74 -3.19
N GLY A 736 -15.92 3.53 -4.47
CA GLY A 736 -16.58 2.54 -5.32
C GLY A 736 -15.74 1.28 -5.55
N ILE A 737 -14.78 0.99 -4.69
CA ILE A 737 -13.89 -0.17 -4.85
C ILE A 737 -14.66 -1.49 -4.90
N VAL A 738 -14.22 -2.40 -5.77
CA VAL A 738 -14.70 -3.78 -5.82
C VAL A 738 -13.63 -4.71 -5.29
N MET A 739 -13.97 -5.50 -4.28
CA MET A 739 -13.11 -6.56 -3.78
C MET A 739 -13.60 -7.89 -4.35
N LEU A 740 -12.79 -8.52 -5.22
CA LEU A 740 -13.06 -9.85 -5.78
C LEU A 740 -12.40 -10.89 -4.90
N LEU A 741 -13.20 -11.66 -4.17
CA LEU A 741 -12.74 -12.59 -3.14
C LEU A 741 -13.10 -14.03 -3.52
N PRO A 742 -12.15 -14.83 -4.07
CA PRO A 742 -12.41 -16.24 -4.37
C PRO A 742 -12.86 -17.01 -3.11
N HIS A 743 -14.07 -17.58 -3.19
CA HIS A 743 -14.75 -18.24 -2.08
C HIS A 743 -15.45 -19.51 -2.54
N GLY A 744 -15.38 -20.56 -1.73
CA GLY A 744 -16.08 -21.83 -1.97
C GLY A 744 -15.36 -23.00 -1.30
N TYR A 745 -16.15 -23.93 -0.76
CA TYR A 745 -15.67 -25.12 -0.04
C TYR A 745 -15.49 -26.26 -1.07
N GLU A 746 -14.25 -26.61 -1.37
CA GLU A 746 -13.85 -27.55 -2.44
C GLU A 746 -12.84 -28.60 -1.99
N GLY A 747 -12.68 -28.77 -0.66
CA GLY A 747 -11.76 -29.72 -0.09
C GLY A 747 -10.27 -29.32 -0.20
N GLN A 748 -10.01 -28.02 -0.35
CA GLN A 748 -8.65 -27.44 -0.53
C GLN A 748 -8.01 -27.00 0.80
N GLY A 749 -8.62 -27.32 1.93
CA GLY A 749 -8.12 -26.96 3.25
C GLY A 749 -8.61 -25.62 3.80
N PRO A 750 -8.16 -25.23 5.00
CA PRO A 750 -8.67 -24.08 5.72
C PRO A 750 -8.45 -22.74 5.01
N GLU A 751 -7.24 -22.45 4.54
CA GLU A 751 -6.87 -21.13 4.03
C GLU A 751 -7.22 -20.91 2.55
N HIS A 752 -7.91 -21.87 1.89
CA HIS A 752 -8.28 -21.82 0.48
C HIS A 752 -9.77 -22.01 0.24
N SER A 753 -10.58 -21.92 1.28
CA SER A 753 -12.02 -22.19 1.23
C SER A 753 -12.87 -20.96 1.47
N SER A 754 -12.61 -20.18 2.50
CA SER A 754 -13.48 -19.10 2.94
C SER A 754 -12.85 -17.72 2.73
N ALA A 755 -13.63 -16.79 2.19
CA ALA A 755 -13.29 -15.36 2.20
C ALA A 755 -13.74 -14.67 3.51
N HIS A 756 -14.04 -15.43 4.56
CA HIS A 756 -14.55 -14.91 5.82
C HIS A 756 -15.76 -13.99 5.68
N LEU A 757 -16.75 -14.46 4.91
CA LEU A 757 -17.99 -13.73 4.61
C LEU A 757 -18.66 -13.13 5.85
N GLU A 758 -18.64 -13.85 6.97
CA GLU A 758 -19.17 -13.43 8.28
C GLU A 758 -18.55 -12.13 8.79
N ARG A 759 -17.27 -11.87 8.54
CA ARG A 759 -16.57 -10.65 8.98
C ARG A 759 -17.12 -9.42 8.27
N PHE A 760 -17.31 -9.51 6.95
CA PHE A 760 -17.91 -8.43 6.18
C PHE A 760 -19.36 -8.16 6.59
N LEU A 761 -20.14 -9.22 6.81
CA LEU A 761 -21.52 -9.08 7.26
C LEU A 761 -21.63 -8.48 8.68
N GLN A 762 -20.65 -8.70 9.54
CA GLN A 762 -20.56 -8.07 10.85
C GLN A 762 -20.28 -6.56 10.76
N LEU A 763 -19.48 -6.13 9.76
CA LEU A 763 -19.14 -4.72 9.54
C LEU A 763 -20.28 -3.91 8.90
N CYS A 764 -21.28 -4.58 8.31
CA CYS A 764 -22.38 -3.93 7.57
C CYS A 764 -23.26 -3.05 8.46
N ALA A 765 -23.31 -1.76 8.15
CA ALA A 765 -24.22 -0.78 8.76
C ALA A 765 -24.45 0.40 7.80
N GLN A 766 -25.54 1.15 7.96
CA GLN A 766 -25.79 2.45 7.31
C GLN A 766 -25.62 2.46 5.78
N ASP A 767 -25.83 1.31 5.12
CA ASP A 767 -25.57 1.15 3.68
C ASP A 767 -24.12 1.44 3.25
N ASP A 768 -23.16 1.22 4.12
CA ASP A 768 -21.74 1.54 3.93
C ASP A 768 -21.07 0.71 2.85
N ILE A 769 -21.42 -0.58 2.72
CA ILE A 769 -20.86 -1.51 1.72
C ILE A 769 -21.97 -2.33 1.04
N ARG A 770 -21.61 -3.10 0.03
CA ARG A 770 -22.45 -4.14 -0.59
C ARG A 770 -21.75 -5.49 -0.44
N VAL A 771 -22.50 -6.54 -0.04
CA VAL A 771 -21.97 -7.91 0.08
C VAL A 771 -22.78 -8.83 -0.81
N CYS A 772 -22.14 -9.41 -1.83
CA CYS A 772 -22.76 -10.26 -2.83
C CYS A 772 -22.02 -11.59 -3.00
N ASN A 773 -22.76 -12.65 -3.29
CA ASN A 773 -22.24 -13.98 -3.61
C ASN A 773 -23.00 -14.53 -4.80
N VAL A 774 -22.55 -14.20 -6.01
CA VAL A 774 -23.27 -14.47 -7.26
C VAL A 774 -23.09 -15.89 -7.74
N THR A 775 -24.17 -16.46 -8.26
CA THR A 775 -24.21 -17.86 -8.65
C THR A 775 -24.21 -18.10 -10.17
N THR A 776 -24.46 -17.09 -10.99
CA THR A 776 -24.47 -17.24 -12.45
C THR A 776 -23.63 -16.18 -13.17
N PRO A 777 -23.09 -16.49 -14.37
CA PRO A 777 -22.39 -15.51 -15.19
C PRO A 777 -23.21 -14.25 -15.51
N ALA A 778 -24.52 -14.36 -15.75
CA ALA A 778 -25.37 -13.21 -15.99
C ALA A 778 -25.48 -12.30 -14.75
N GLN A 779 -25.62 -12.88 -13.55
CA GLN A 779 -25.63 -12.10 -12.30
C GLN A 779 -24.30 -11.37 -12.09
N TYR A 780 -23.18 -12.02 -12.37
CA TYR A 780 -21.85 -11.43 -12.32
C TYR A 780 -21.71 -10.25 -13.30
N PHE A 781 -22.10 -10.44 -14.56
CA PHE A 781 -22.13 -9.41 -15.60
C PHE A 781 -22.95 -8.19 -15.18
N HIS A 782 -24.18 -8.40 -14.74
CA HIS A 782 -25.07 -7.31 -14.33
C HIS A 782 -24.60 -6.62 -13.07
N LEU A 783 -24.03 -7.32 -12.10
CA LEU A 783 -23.51 -6.75 -10.87
C LEU A 783 -22.32 -5.81 -11.13
N LEU A 784 -21.35 -6.22 -11.96
CA LEU A 784 -20.21 -5.38 -12.33
C LEU A 784 -20.67 -4.11 -13.07
N ARG A 785 -21.63 -4.24 -13.98
CA ARG A 785 -22.20 -3.09 -14.70
C ARG A 785 -23.04 -2.19 -13.77
N ARG A 786 -23.79 -2.77 -12.83
CA ARG A 786 -24.51 -2.01 -11.79
C ARG A 786 -23.54 -1.17 -10.98
N GLN A 787 -22.45 -1.75 -10.51
CA GLN A 787 -21.42 -1.08 -9.73
C GLN A 787 -20.83 0.12 -10.48
N ALA A 788 -20.65 0.01 -11.79
CA ALA A 788 -20.13 1.11 -12.61
C ALA A 788 -21.14 2.23 -12.89
N ARG A 789 -22.44 1.94 -12.88
CA ARG A 789 -23.52 2.85 -13.35
C ARG A 789 -24.31 3.55 -12.25
N VAL A 790 -24.29 2.98 -11.04
CA VAL A 790 -25.02 3.55 -9.89
C VAL A 790 -24.15 4.57 -9.15
N PHE A 791 -24.71 5.72 -8.81
CA PHE A 791 -24.07 6.78 -8.01
C PHE A 791 -25.01 7.27 -6.89
N PRO A 792 -24.49 7.54 -5.67
CA PRO A 792 -23.09 7.32 -5.26
C PRO A 792 -22.74 5.83 -5.22
N ARG A 793 -21.50 5.51 -5.59
CA ARG A 793 -21.00 4.15 -5.49
C ARG A 793 -20.68 3.81 -4.05
N LYS A 794 -20.91 2.56 -3.67
CA LYS A 794 -20.50 1.98 -2.39
C LYS A 794 -19.48 0.86 -2.65
N PRO A 795 -18.56 0.59 -1.73
CA PRO A 795 -17.67 -0.55 -1.86
C PRO A 795 -18.46 -1.85 -2.07
N LEU A 796 -18.02 -2.67 -3.01
CA LEU A 796 -18.62 -3.97 -3.31
C LEU A 796 -17.68 -5.09 -2.87
N VAL A 797 -18.11 -5.87 -1.89
CA VAL A 797 -17.46 -7.12 -1.49
C VAL A 797 -18.14 -8.26 -2.24
N LEU A 798 -17.43 -8.86 -3.17
CA LEU A 798 -17.97 -9.86 -4.09
C LEU A 798 -17.25 -11.20 -3.91
N MET A 799 -17.98 -12.19 -3.41
CA MET A 799 -17.54 -13.58 -3.38
C MET A 799 -17.47 -14.10 -4.82
N THR A 800 -16.27 -14.40 -5.30
CA THR A 800 -16.05 -14.89 -6.66
C THR A 800 -15.91 -16.40 -6.69
N PRO A 801 -16.37 -17.05 -7.79
CA PRO A 801 -16.36 -18.50 -7.89
C PRO A 801 -14.96 -19.07 -8.16
N LYS A 802 -14.75 -20.31 -7.73
CA LYS A 802 -13.60 -21.16 -8.06
C LYS A 802 -14.02 -22.31 -9.01
N SER A 803 -14.61 -23.38 -8.49
CA SER A 803 -15.05 -24.51 -9.32
C SER A 803 -16.16 -24.14 -10.30
N LEU A 804 -17.04 -23.19 -9.96
CA LEU A 804 -18.08 -22.73 -10.88
C LEU A 804 -17.52 -22.07 -12.15
N LEU A 805 -16.28 -21.60 -12.15
CA LEU A 805 -15.61 -21.11 -13.38
C LEU A 805 -15.61 -22.15 -14.52
N ARG A 806 -15.67 -23.45 -14.19
CA ARG A 806 -15.63 -24.57 -15.16
C ARG A 806 -16.83 -25.51 -15.02
N HIS A 807 -17.78 -25.17 -14.15
CA HIS A 807 -18.92 -26.05 -13.91
C HIS A 807 -19.89 -26.06 -15.12
N PRO A 808 -20.28 -27.22 -15.66
CA PRO A 808 -21.07 -27.31 -16.89
C PRO A 808 -22.42 -26.59 -16.85
N LEU A 809 -23.03 -26.50 -15.67
CA LEU A 809 -24.33 -25.85 -15.45
C LEU A 809 -24.22 -24.38 -15.10
N ALA A 810 -23.02 -23.91 -14.77
CA ALA A 810 -22.76 -22.52 -14.39
C ALA A 810 -22.49 -21.68 -15.65
N VAL A 811 -23.44 -21.61 -16.51
CA VAL A 811 -23.44 -20.87 -17.78
C VAL A 811 -24.73 -20.06 -17.90
N SER A 812 -24.68 -18.98 -18.66
CA SER A 812 -25.85 -18.15 -18.97
C SER A 812 -26.04 -18.04 -20.49
N PRO A 813 -27.28 -17.97 -20.97
CA PRO A 813 -27.56 -17.68 -22.38
C PRO A 813 -27.39 -16.17 -22.64
N LEU A 814 -27.21 -15.79 -23.91
CA LEU A 814 -26.99 -14.40 -24.34
C LEU A 814 -28.16 -13.49 -23.96
N GLU A 815 -29.37 -13.99 -24.05
CA GLU A 815 -30.60 -13.26 -23.70
C GLU A 815 -30.60 -12.76 -22.26
N ALA A 816 -29.93 -13.50 -21.36
CA ALA A 816 -29.81 -13.10 -19.96
C ALA A 816 -28.89 -11.86 -19.74
N LEU A 817 -28.08 -11.48 -20.75
CA LEU A 817 -27.22 -10.30 -20.71
C LEU A 817 -27.84 -9.12 -21.48
N THR A 818 -28.74 -9.44 -22.45
CA THR A 818 -29.37 -8.42 -23.32
C THR A 818 -30.66 -7.85 -22.73
N ALA A 819 -31.19 -8.47 -21.69
CA ALA A 819 -32.42 -8.07 -21.01
C ALA A 819 -32.27 -8.27 -19.49
N GLY A 820 -33.06 -7.58 -18.72
CA GLY A 820 -33.05 -7.70 -17.26
C GLY A 820 -31.93 -6.91 -16.59
N GLY A 821 -31.49 -7.38 -15.42
CA GLY A 821 -30.50 -6.73 -14.58
C GLY A 821 -30.07 -7.64 -13.43
N PHE A 822 -29.29 -7.11 -12.52
CA PHE A 822 -28.92 -7.84 -11.31
C PHE A 822 -30.15 -8.07 -10.42
N SER A 823 -30.33 -9.29 -9.98
CA SER A 823 -31.39 -9.67 -9.04
C SER A 823 -30.77 -10.14 -7.72
N GLU A 824 -31.17 -9.52 -6.62
CA GLU A 824 -30.67 -9.85 -5.28
C GLU A 824 -31.13 -11.23 -4.80
N ILE A 825 -32.23 -11.75 -5.40
CA ILE A 825 -32.80 -13.07 -5.16
C ILE A 825 -33.13 -13.73 -6.48
N VAL A 826 -32.78 -15.01 -6.63
CA VAL A 826 -33.10 -15.83 -7.81
C VAL A 826 -33.79 -17.11 -7.37
N GLU A 827 -35.02 -17.32 -7.84
CA GLU A 827 -35.76 -18.54 -7.61
C GLU A 827 -35.44 -19.59 -8.69
N ASP A 828 -35.20 -20.83 -8.28
CA ASP A 828 -34.93 -21.94 -9.18
C ASP A 828 -36.23 -22.59 -9.64
N SER A 829 -37.16 -21.84 -10.22
CA SER A 829 -38.36 -22.33 -10.86
C SER A 829 -38.37 -21.88 -12.31
N PRO A 830 -38.83 -22.73 -13.28
CA PRO A 830 -39.08 -22.27 -14.65
C PRO A 830 -40.07 -21.11 -14.61
N ALA A 831 -39.75 -20.01 -15.31
CA ALA A 831 -40.62 -18.86 -15.39
C ALA A 831 -41.99 -19.29 -15.95
N GLY A 832 -43.08 -18.97 -15.24
CA GLY A 832 -44.44 -19.30 -15.70
C GLY A 832 -45.01 -20.61 -15.23
N THR A 833 -44.30 -21.37 -14.38
CA THR A 833 -44.90 -22.55 -13.71
C THR A 833 -45.70 -22.07 -12.50
N PRO A 834 -47.03 -22.14 -12.48
CA PRO A 834 -47.79 -21.82 -11.27
C PRO A 834 -47.41 -22.79 -10.14
N PRO A 835 -47.51 -22.38 -8.86
CA PRO A 835 -47.39 -23.30 -7.76
C PRO A 835 -48.41 -24.44 -7.96
N GLY A 836 -47.91 -25.67 -8.18
CA GLY A 836 -48.81 -26.84 -8.20
C GLY A 836 -49.34 -27.10 -6.80
N ASP A 837 -50.55 -27.67 -6.69
CA ASP A 837 -51.09 -28.19 -5.46
C ASP A 837 -50.13 -29.26 -4.87
N GLY A 838 -49.38 -28.91 -3.85
CA GLY A 838 -48.36 -29.74 -3.21
C GLY A 838 -46.91 -29.24 -3.38
N ASP A 839 -46.65 -28.27 -4.25
CA ASP A 839 -45.34 -27.71 -4.49
C ASP A 839 -44.92 -26.75 -3.35
N GLY A 840 -44.00 -27.18 -2.50
CA GLY A 840 -43.32 -26.35 -1.54
C GLY A 840 -43.72 -26.50 -0.09
N GLU A 841 -43.52 -27.68 0.53
CA GLU A 841 -43.59 -27.80 1.98
C GLU A 841 -42.44 -27.07 2.71
N SER A 842 -41.36 -26.78 2.02
CA SER A 842 -40.17 -26.08 2.54
C SER A 842 -39.57 -25.12 1.51
N ILE A 843 -39.11 -23.95 2.00
CA ILE A 843 -38.33 -22.99 1.19
C ILE A 843 -36.89 -23.03 1.71
N CYS A 844 -35.94 -23.40 0.87
CA CYS A 844 -34.53 -23.44 1.16
C CYS A 844 -33.84 -22.23 0.58
N PHE A 845 -33.46 -21.28 1.42
CA PHE A 845 -32.60 -20.16 1.07
C PHE A 845 -31.14 -20.62 1.16
N CYS A 846 -30.31 -20.23 0.18
CA CYS A 846 -28.88 -20.52 0.17
C CYS A 846 -28.12 -19.41 -0.54
N SER A 847 -26.80 -19.37 -0.37
CA SER A 847 -25.91 -18.45 -1.07
C SER A 847 -24.71 -19.20 -1.64
N GLY A 848 -24.23 -18.79 -2.82
CA GLY A 848 -23.07 -19.37 -3.47
C GLY A 848 -23.30 -20.74 -4.14
N LYS A 849 -22.21 -21.50 -4.34
CA LYS A 849 -22.18 -22.70 -5.20
C LYS A 849 -23.04 -23.88 -4.73
N ILE A 850 -23.36 -23.94 -3.43
CA ILE A 850 -24.18 -25.04 -2.88
C ILE A 850 -25.52 -25.20 -3.63
N CYS A 851 -26.06 -24.13 -4.21
CA CYS A 851 -27.29 -24.16 -4.99
C CYS A 851 -27.22 -25.19 -6.15
N TYR A 852 -26.06 -25.37 -6.77
CA TYR A 852 -25.86 -26.32 -7.87
C TYR A 852 -25.93 -27.77 -7.40
N GLU A 853 -25.37 -28.05 -6.22
CA GLU A 853 -25.41 -29.38 -5.60
C GLU A 853 -26.84 -29.73 -5.14
N LEU A 854 -27.53 -28.77 -4.52
CA LEU A 854 -28.94 -28.95 -4.14
C LEU A 854 -29.86 -29.20 -5.34
N ARG A 855 -29.64 -28.49 -6.46
CA ARG A 855 -30.39 -28.69 -7.72
C ARG A 855 -30.10 -30.04 -8.38
N GLY A 856 -28.93 -30.62 -8.16
CA GLY A 856 -28.51 -31.93 -8.67
C GLY A 856 -29.23 -33.11 -8.00
N VAL A 857 -29.89 -32.89 -6.88
CA VAL A 857 -30.62 -33.97 -6.16
C VAL A 857 -31.92 -34.30 -6.88
N LYS A 858 -32.03 -35.53 -7.39
CA LYS A 858 -33.30 -36.03 -7.97
C LYS A 858 -34.28 -36.32 -6.83
N PRO A 859 -35.51 -35.75 -6.86
CA PRO A 859 -36.52 -36.06 -5.85
C PRO A 859 -36.79 -37.57 -5.87
N LYS A 860 -36.70 -38.21 -4.69
CA LYS A 860 -37.23 -39.58 -4.56
C LYS A 860 -38.77 -39.49 -4.59
N SER A 861 -39.44 -40.48 -5.23
CA SER A 861 -40.90 -40.52 -5.27
C SER A 861 -41.46 -40.47 -3.82
N GLY A 862 -42.26 -39.42 -3.51
CA GLY A 862 -42.83 -39.19 -2.19
C GLY A 862 -41.99 -38.23 -1.30
N SER A 863 -40.90 -37.61 -1.80
CA SER A 863 -40.22 -36.56 -1.04
C SER A 863 -40.94 -35.20 -1.17
N SER A 864 -41.06 -34.48 -0.08
CA SER A 864 -41.60 -33.11 -0.10
C SER A 864 -40.81 -32.19 -1.06
N ALA A 865 -41.52 -31.39 -1.80
CA ALA A 865 -40.90 -30.43 -2.71
C ALA A 865 -40.22 -29.31 -1.92
N VAL A 866 -38.90 -29.22 -2.01
CA VAL A 866 -38.11 -28.12 -1.45
C VAL A 866 -37.88 -27.09 -2.56
N ARG A 867 -38.28 -25.84 -2.33
CA ARG A 867 -38.01 -24.73 -3.26
C ARG A 867 -36.66 -24.12 -2.90
N ILE A 868 -35.76 -24.09 -3.89
CA ILE A 868 -34.44 -23.50 -3.71
C ILE A 868 -34.49 -22.04 -4.14
N VAL A 869 -34.05 -21.16 -3.25
CA VAL A 869 -33.98 -19.70 -3.45
C VAL A 869 -32.56 -19.22 -3.18
N ARG A 870 -31.93 -18.66 -4.19
CA ARG A 870 -30.58 -18.15 -4.09
C ARG A 870 -30.60 -16.68 -3.65
N VAL A 871 -29.87 -16.36 -2.58
CA VAL A 871 -29.64 -15.00 -2.10
C VAL A 871 -28.32 -14.53 -2.68
N GLU A 872 -28.38 -13.75 -3.75
CA GLU A 872 -27.22 -13.25 -4.50
C GLU A 872 -26.60 -12.02 -3.84
N GLN A 873 -27.44 -11.19 -3.15
CA GLN A 873 -26.99 -10.06 -2.34
C GLN A 873 -27.39 -10.28 -0.88
N LEU A 874 -26.39 -10.32 0.00
CA LEU A 874 -26.57 -10.51 1.44
C LEU A 874 -26.73 -9.18 2.17
N TYR A 875 -26.03 -8.13 1.69
CA TYR A 875 -26.21 -6.79 2.23
C TYR A 875 -26.19 -5.73 1.11
N PRO A 876 -27.09 -4.73 1.12
CA PRO A 876 -28.28 -4.65 1.99
C PRO A 876 -29.17 -5.88 1.88
N PHE A 877 -29.74 -6.32 3.01
CA PHE A 877 -30.57 -7.52 3.03
C PHE A 877 -31.89 -7.31 2.31
N PRO A 878 -32.25 -8.13 1.31
CA PRO A 878 -33.41 -7.90 0.44
C PRO A 878 -34.73 -8.35 1.07
N GLU A 879 -35.08 -7.81 2.25
CA GLU A 879 -36.25 -8.24 3.05
C GLU A 879 -37.54 -8.30 2.24
N GLY A 880 -37.87 -7.24 1.50
CA GLY A 880 -39.10 -7.17 0.71
C GLY A 880 -39.20 -8.26 -0.38
N LYS A 881 -38.06 -8.60 -1.02
CA LYS A 881 -38.01 -9.67 -2.03
C LYS A 881 -38.12 -11.06 -1.39
N ILE A 882 -37.54 -11.27 -0.21
CA ILE A 882 -37.68 -12.49 0.58
C ILE A 882 -39.14 -12.69 1.01
N MET A 883 -39.79 -11.64 1.52
CA MET A 883 -41.23 -11.68 1.86
C MET A 883 -42.09 -12.03 0.65
N ALA A 884 -41.81 -11.42 -0.52
CA ALA A 884 -42.52 -11.73 -1.76
C ALA A 884 -42.38 -13.21 -2.18
N VAL A 885 -41.20 -13.81 -1.98
CA VAL A 885 -40.99 -15.24 -2.20
C VAL A 885 -41.78 -16.07 -1.19
N ILE A 886 -41.72 -15.75 0.10
CA ILE A 886 -42.47 -16.48 1.16
C ILE A 886 -43.95 -16.42 0.86
N ALA A 887 -44.51 -15.30 0.44
CA ALA A 887 -45.92 -15.11 0.11
C ALA A 887 -46.39 -15.94 -1.11
N LYS A 888 -45.51 -16.29 -2.04
CA LYS A 888 -45.84 -17.19 -3.17
C LYS A 888 -46.08 -18.63 -2.72
N TYR A 889 -45.55 -19.05 -1.57
CA TYR A 889 -45.61 -20.40 -1.06
C TYR A 889 -46.33 -20.44 0.31
N PRO A 890 -47.65 -20.15 0.38
CA PRO A 890 -48.37 -20.05 1.64
C PRO A 890 -48.42 -21.38 2.40
N ASN A 891 -48.35 -22.53 1.69
CA ASN A 891 -48.34 -23.86 2.28
C ASN A 891 -46.98 -24.29 2.84
N ALA A 892 -45.92 -23.53 2.66
CA ALA A 892 -44.62 -23.84 3.19
C ALA A 892 -44.65 -23.75 4.73
N ARG A 893 -44.24 -24.81 5.41
CA ARG A 893 -44.24 -24.94 6.88
C ARG A 893 -42.88 -24.63 7.47
N GLU A 894 -41.83 -24.65 6.64
CA GLU A 894 -40.45 -24.55 7.05
C GLU A 894 -39.64 -23.61 6.11
N LEU A 895 -38.80 -22.79 6.72
CA LEU A 895 -37.74 -22.06 6.07
C LEU A 895 -36.41 -22.71 6.44
N ILE A 896 -35.57 -22.99 5.45
CA ILE A 896 -34.25 -23.59 5.63
C ILE A 896 -33.20 -22.57 5.16
N TRP A 897 -32.17 -22.36 5.97
CA TRP A 897 -30.95 -21.73 5.51
C TRP A 897 -29.89 -22.79 5.29
N ALA A 898 -29.42 -22.96 4.05
CA ALA A 898 -28.36 -23.89 3.69
C ALA A 898 -27.08 -23.16 3.33
N GLN A 899 -25.98 -23.51 3.99
CA GLN A 899 -24.63 -22.96 3.68
C GLN A 899 -23.56 -24.03 3.84
N GLU A 900 -22.41 -23.79 3.19
CA GLU A 900 -21.26 -24.69 3.25
C GLU A 900 -20.37 -24.40 4.44
N GLU A 901 -20.34 -23.17 4.91
CA GLU A 901 -19.55 -22.70 6.03
C GLU A 901 -20.04 -23.31 7.34
N PRO A 902 -19.15 -23.43 8.35
CA PRO A 902 -19.57 -23.79 9.73
C PRO A 902 -20.63 -22.82 10.30
N MET A 903 -21.42 -23.29 11.24
CA MET A 903 -22.55 -22.54 11.83
C MET A 903 -22.14 -21.18 12.42
N ASN A 904 -20.94 -21.07 12.97
CA ASN A 904 -20.39 -19.82 13.52
C ASN A 904 -19.73 -18.94 12.44
N ARG A 905 -19.79 -19.33 11.16
CA ARG A 905 -19.21 -18.64 10.00
C ARG A 905 -20.25 -18.46 8.90
N GLY A 906 -19.83 -17.83 7.78
CA GLY A 906 -20.72 -17.58 6.65
C GLY A 906 -21.85 -16.61 7.00
N ALA A 907 -23.01 -16.79 6.37
CA ALA A 907 -24.12 -15.85 6.50
C ALA A 907 -25.09 -16.17 7.65
N TRP A 908 -25.06 -17.39 8.22
CA TRP A 908 -26.08 -17.84 9.18
C TRP A 908 -26.28 -16.86 10.35
N THR A 909 -25.22 -16.42 11.00
CA THR A 909 -25.30 -15.50 12.15
C THR A 909 -25.93 -14.15 11.79
N PHE A 910 -25.80 -13.71 10.56
CA PHE A 910 -26.38 -12.48 10.04
C PHE A 910 -27.85 -12.66 9.61
N VAL A 911 -28.18 -13.76 8.93
CA VAL A 911 -29.51 -13.96 8.34
C VAL A 911 -30.52 -14.56 9.32
N LYS A 912 -30.08 -15.28 10.36
CA LYS A 912 -30.91 -16.02 11.31
C LYS A 912 -32.05 -15.18 11.87
N ASP A 913 -31.74 -14.08 12.52
CA ASP A 913 -32.74 -13.25 13.20
C ASP A 913 -33.60 -12.47 12.18
N ARG A 914 -33.07 -12.15 11.03
CA ARG A 914 -33.80 -11.52 9.92
C ARG A 914 -34.83 -12.47 9.35
N LEU A 915 -34.43 -13.70 9.01
CA LEU A 915 -35.35 -14.74 8.53
C LEU A 915 -36.37 -15.15 9.60
N ALA A 916 -35.98 -15.21 10.86
CA ALA A 916 -36.91 -15.50 11.96
C ALA A 916 -38.04 -14.45 12.05
N ARG A 917 -37.73 -13.16 11.90
CA ARG A 917 -38.76 -12.10 11.83
C ARG A 917 -39.70 -12.27 10.64
N LEU A 918 -39.17 -12.69 9.49
CA LEU A 918 -39.94 -12.86 8.24
C LEU A 918 -40.67 -14.22 8.17
N SER A 919 -40.45 -15.13 9.12
CA SER A 919 -40.94 -16.51 9.04
C SER A 919 -42.47 -16.64 9.18
N GLU A 920 -43.15 -15.63 9.76
CA GLU A 920 -44.62 -15.66 9.97
C GLU A 920 -45.11 -16.93 10.71
N GLY A 921 -44.34 -17.41 11.67
CA GLY A 921 -44.63 -18.62 12.47
C GLY A 921 -44.17 -19.95 11.85
N ARG A 922 -43.53 -19.92 10.68
CA ARG A 922 -42.87 -21.09 10.09
C ARG A 922 -41.62 -21.46 10.87
N VAL A 923 -41.27 -22.74 10.88
CA VAL A 923 -40.04 -23.22 11.50
C VAL A 923 -38.82 -22.78 10.69
N LEU A 924 -37.88 -22.11 11.34
CA LEU A 924 -36.58 -21.79 10.73
C LEU A 924 -35.54 -22.84 11.12
N ARG A 925 -34.93 -23.48 10.11
CA ARG A 925 -33.92 -24.53 10.30
C ARG A 925 -32.60 -24.17 9.59
N TYR A 926 -31.51 -24.55 10.22
CA TYR A 926 -30.17 -24.49 9.67
C TYR A 926 -29.77 -25.83 9.04
N ALA A 927 -29.19 -25.82 7.86
CA ALA A 927 -28.56 -26.96 7.22
C ALA A 927 -27.13 -26.58 6.82
N GLY A 928 -26.14 -27.14 7.50
CA GLY A 928 -24.75 -26.79 7.28
C GLY A 928 -23.81 -27.48 8.28
N ARG A 929 -22.51 -27.17 8.20
CA ARG A 929 -21.49 -27.71 9.09
C ARG A 929 -21.71 -27.23 10.52
N SER A 930 -21.31 -28.07 11.49
CA SER A 930 -21.25 -27.69 12.90
C SER A 930 -20.25 -26.55 13.11
N GLU A 931 -20.33 -25.87 14.26
CA GLU A 931 -19.37 -24.86 14.66
C GLU A 931 -17.94 -25.40 14.60
N SER A 932 -17.03 -24.57 14.13
CA SER A 932 -15.61 -24.94 13.98
C SER A 932 -14.70 -23.74 14.17
N ALA A 933 -13.61 -23.94 14.90
CA ALA A 933 -12.54 -22.94 15.02
C ALA A 933 -11.78 -22.78 13.69
N SER A 934 -11.58 -23.85 12.93
CA SER A 934 -11.02 -23.82 11.58
C SER A 934 -12.11 -23.48 10.56
N THR A 935 -11.73 -22.79 9.47
CA THR A 935 -12.63 -22.46 8.36
C THR A 935 -13.14 -23.70 7.65
N ALA A 936 -12.25 -24.69 7.40
CA ALA A 936 -12.59 -25.94 6.71
C ALA A 936 -11.74 -27.11 7.22
N THR A 937 -12.16 -28.32 6.86
CA THR A 937 -11.36 -29.54 7.14
C THR A 937 -10.18 -29.61 6.18
N GLY A 938 -9.02 -30.10 6.64
CA GLY A 938 -7.84 -30.39 5.80
C GLY A 938 -7.94 -31.71 5.00
N SER A 939 -8.97 -32.51 5.23
CA SER A 939 -9.19 -33.80 4.55
C SER A 939 -10.24 -33.69 3.48
N HIS A 940 -9.90 -33.99 2.22
CA HIS A 940 -10.83 -34.04 1.11
C HIS A 940 -11.98 -35.05 1.34
N ASN A 941 -11.69 -36.24 1.87
CA ASN A 941 -12.70 -37.24 2.14
C ASN A 941 -13.70 -36.78 3.21
N ARG A 942 -13.21 -36.13 4.27
CA ARG A 942 -14.07 -35.56 5.29
C ARG A 942 -14.92 -34.43 4.74
N HIS A 943 -14.34 -33.53 3.91
CA HIS A 943 -15.08 -32.51 3.20
C HIS A 943 -16.23 -33.10 2.39
N ALA A 944 -15.98 -34.18 1.60
CA ALA A 944 -17.01 -34.83 0.78
C ALA A 944 -18.17 -35.40 1.64
N LEU A 945 -17.83 -36.03 2.78
CA LEU A 945 -18.85 -36.55 3.72
C LEU A 945 -19.68 -35.43 4.34
N GLU A 946 -19.05 -34.36 4.78
CA GLU A 946 -19.72 -33.19 5.34
C GLU A 946 -20.64 -32.54 4.31
N GLN A 947 -20.18 -32.41 3.05
CA GLN A 947 -20.95 -31.84 1.97
C GLN A 947 -22.21 -32.68 1.65
N GLN A 948 -22.07 -34.00 1.60
CA GLN A 948 -23.19 -34.92 1.43
C GLN A 948 -24.19 -34.83 2.63
N SER A 949 -23.70 -34.63 3.84
CA SER A 949 -24.53 -34.44 5.02
C SER A 949 -25.40 -33.19 4.92
N ILE A 950 -24.83 -32.06 4.48
CA ILE A 950 -25.56 -30.80 4.31
C ILE A 950 -26.70 -30.98 3.31
N ILE A 951 -26.39 -31.62 2.16
CA ILE A 951 -27.39 -31.88 1.11
C ILE A 951 -28.52 -32.80 1.66
N ALA A 952 -28.14 -33.86 2.38
CA ALA A 952 -29.11 -34.77 2.96
C ALA A 952 -30.01 -34.05 4.04
N GLU A 953 -29.43 -33.17 4.84
CA GLU A 953 -30.18 -32.39 5.85
C GLU A 953 -31.24 -31.49 5.18
N VAL A 954 -31.02 -30.96 3.99
CA VAL A 954 -32.02 -30.14 3.28
C VAL A 954 -33.23 -30.95 2.85
N PHE A 955 -33.05 -32.21 2.40
CA PHE A 955 -34.13 -33.03 1.77
C PHE A 955 -34.71 -34.11 2.66
N ASP A 956 -34.03 -34.59 3.71
CA ASP A 956 -34.47 -35.67 4.58
C ASP A 956 -34.96 -35.17 5.94
N LYS A 957 -36.27 -35.17 6.14
CA LYS A 957 -36.93 -34.76 7.40
C LYS A 957 -36.82 -35.81 8.50
N ARG A 958 -36.43 -37.06 8.22
CA ARG A 958 -36.61 -38.20 9.11
C ARG A 958 -35.35 -38.68 9.84
N ASN A 959 -34.17 -38.27 9.39
CA ASN A 959 -32.91 -38.67 10.01
C ASN A 959 -31.96 -37.47 10.09
N PRO A 960 -31.98 -36.71 11.20
CA PRO A 960 -30.81 -35.90 11.50
C PRO A 960 -29.63 -36.87 11.66
N VAL A 961 -28.66 -36.84 10.74
CA VAL A 961 -27.41 -37.60 10.89
C VAL A 961 -26.91 -37.34 12.33
N PRO A 962 -26.63 -38.37 13.15
CA PRO A 962 -26.22 -38.15 14.51
C PRO A 962 -25.00 -37.24 14.51
N ARG A 963 -25.17 -36.04 15.00
CA ARG A 963 -24.02 -35.17 15.31
C ARG A 963 -23.20 -35.97 16.33
N ARG A 964 -22.07 -36.53 15.90
CA ARG A 964 -21.11 -37.12 16.83
C ARG A 964 -20.77 -36.03 17.84
N ARG A 965 -21.28 -36.19 19.06
CA ARG A 965 -20.90 -35.37 20.19
C ARG A 965 -19.38 -35.46 20.32
N SER A 966 -18.70 -34.34 20.16
CA SER A 966 -17.34 -34.14 20.67
C SER A 966 -17.29 -34.10 22.21
N ASP A 967 -18.39 -34.41 22.87
CA ASP A 967 -18.59 -34.30 24.32
C ASP A 967 -18.41 -35.64 25.07
N ALA A 968 -17.51 -36.49 24.60
CA ALA A 968 -17.17 -37.73 25.36
C ALA A 968 -15.74 -37.69 25.92
N LEU A 969 -15.27 -36.49 26.34
CA LEU A 969 -14.02 -36.38 27.10
C LEU A 969 -14.15 -35.33 28.23
N SER A 970 -15.20 -35.43 29.04
CA SER A 970 -15.23 -34.80 30.38
C SER A 970 -16.38 -35.38 31.17
N ASP A 971 -16.23 -36.53 31.70
CA ASP A 971 -16.86 -37.02 32.96
C ASP A 971 -16.31 -38.45 33.26
N GLY A 972 -15.05 -38.50 33.59
CA GLY A 972 -14.40 -39.63 34.23
C GLY A 972 -14.18 -39.26 35.68
N HIS A 973 -15.14 -39.69 36.55
CA HIS A 973 -14.96 -39.65 37.98
C HIS A 973 -13.59 -40.26 38.37
N LEU A 974 -12.82 -39.47 39.06
CA LEU A 974 -11.72 -39.95 39.91
C LEU A 974 -12.34 -40.75 41.04
N SER A 975 -12.21 -42.05 41.01
CA SER A 975 -12.33 -42.91 42.20
C SER A 975 -10.94 -43.44 42.55
N ASP A 976 -10.52 -43.16 43.74
CA ASP A 976 -9.30 -43.58 44.41
C ASP A 976 -9.04 -45.06 44.29
N GLY A 977 -7.79 -45.44 44.02
CA GLY A 977 -7.32 -46.79 44.12
C GLY A 977 -5.78 -46.82 44.16
N VAL A 978 -5.25 -46.62 45.36
CA VAL A 978 -3.85 -46.91 45.71
C VAL A 978 -3.58 -48.37 45.49
N ARG A 979 -2.49 -48.71 44.74
CA ARG A 979 -1.59 -49.85 45.02
C ARG A 979 -0.28 -49.74 44.22
N ASP A 980 0.71 -49.68 44.97
CA ASP A 980 2.12 -50.02 45.06
C ASP A 980 2.63 -51.05 44.05
N GLY A 981 3.90 -50.88 43.56
CA GLY A 981 4.65 -52.00 43.04
C GLY A 981 5.70 -51.75 41.94
N SER A 982 6.82 -51.20 42.33
CA SER A 982 8.21 -51.62 41.93
C SER A 982 8.66 -51.73 40.43
N ILE A 983 9.60 -50.90 40.09
CA ILE A 983 10.94 -51.09 39.54
C ILE A 983 11.12 -52.04 38.32
N ALA A 984 11.53 -51.46 37.19
CA ALA A 984 12.68 -51.96 36.46
C ALA A 984 13.28 -50.92 35.48
N LYS A 985 14.49 -50.48 35.78
CA LYS A 985 15.37 -49.76 34.88
C LYS A 985 15.81 -50.68 33.73
N LYS A 986 15.90 -50.18 32.52
CA LYS A 986 16.92 -50.55 31.57
C LYS A 986 17.36 -49.37 30.69
N ASN A 987 18.60 -49.01 30.89
CA ASN A 987 19.41 -48.13 30.07
C ASN A 987 19.70 -48.72 28.68
N ARG A 988 19.86 -47.83 27.71
CA ARG A 988 20.98 -47.75 26.72
C ARG A 988 20.65 -46.68 25.69
N SER A 989 21.30 -45.51 25.75
CA SER A 989 22.56 -45.14 25.07
C SER A 989 22.46 -45.30 23.55
N SER A 990 22.54 -44.30 22.73
CA SER A 990 23.59 -43.37 22.39
C SER A 990 23.56 -43.06 20.86
N HIS A 991 24.06 -41.91 20.53
CA HIS A 991 24.52 -41.40 19.24
C HIS A 991 23.43 -40.97 18.24
N GLY A 992 23.45 -39.79 17.71
CA GLY A 992 24.49 -38.77 17.46
C GLY A 992 24.40 -38.34 16.01
N THR A 993 24.30 -37.15 15.84
CA THR A 993 24.65 -36.10 14.89
C THR A 993 23.49 -35.16 14.56
#